data_75cc9a7774144f6e266fea14909f692a
#
_entry.id   75cc9a7774144f6e266fea14909f692a
#
_cell.length_a   1.000
_cell.length_b   1.000
_cell.length_c   1.000
_cell.angle_alpha   90.00
_cell.angle_beta   90.00
_cell.angle_gamma   90.00
#
_symmetry.space_group_name_H-M   'P 1'
#
loop_
_entity.id
_entity.type
_entity.pdbx_description
1 polymer ?
#
loop_
_entity_poly.entity_id
_entity_poly.type
_entity_poly.pdbx_seq_one_letter_code
_entity_poly.pdbx_strand_id
1 'polypeptide(L)'
;MRVSVLLQILVLFGLSACQPDARVEQPAEAVATQVTVPPPSSVSSDPYSYANYLEFRVRHVDMKLTVDFDTRILTGMATLNVERLDPQATSLVLDTRGLDIQRVSKNESGAKLSDLSWRLGESDNLLGAPLEIDVSSVGRAGRFAITIHYSTRPEAEALQWLEPAMTAGGESPFLYSLAETIHARSWIPIQDSPAVRMTYSARLHVPPGLTALMSARSLRSDFATGEFTFAMEQEIPAYLIAIAVGDLEYRAFGPRSGVWAEPSVIEAAAAEFDDTPAMIAQAEELFGPYRWEQYDLLVLPPAFSVGGMEHPRLSFITPTLIAGDKSLVGTVAHELAHSWSGNLVTNASWRHLWLNEGFTTYVEMRLVEALYGEDQQKMEELLAYQELLVELSELPAAEQSLVPAKILKNPDDAFTAVAYQKGAQFLVFLEHAYGRPAFDTFLEKYFSEFAFRSASTDDFMTFLQTNLVETMPGRVSQEQLHEWVYEPGMPAEVVAPESLELDRVDASIARWLKGELELQDVPAPGWSTQQWQYLFGQIPANVEHAQLLALDEKFKLTESGNAIVVSNWLGLSVRTGYLPAYRRLEPFLTRVGRSYLINNIYRALSESTPEDQELAREIYRKASQGYHPTARPAIEALLYPESED
;
A
#
# COMPACT_ATOMS: atom_id res chain seq x y z
N MET A 1 -30.79 4.20 -59.40
CA MET A 1 -32.24 4.30 -59.69
C MET A 1 -32.96 4.64 -58.42
N ARG A 2 -33.49 5.87 -58.44
CA ARG A 2 -34.77 6.35 -57.84
C ARG A 2 -34.97 6.13 -56.33
N VAL A 3 -35.40 7.07 -55.48
CA VAL A 3 -35.78 8.51 -55.56
C VAL A 3 -36.39 8.80 -54.17
N SER A 4 -36.03 9.94 -53.65
CA SER A 4 -36.57 10.77 -52.56
C SER A 4 -38.09 10.66 -52.33
N VAL A 5 -38.55 11.05 -51.13
CA VAL A 5 -39.49 12.18 -50.96
C VAL A 5 -39.53 12.66 -49.51
N LEU A 6 -39.28 13.96 -49.34
CA LEU A 6 -39.66 14.84 -48.20
C LEU A 6 -41.16 14.96 -48.08
N LEU A 7 -41.71 15.20 -46.88
CA LEU A 7 -42.83 16.11 -46.71
C LEU A 7 -42.77 16.87 -45.35
N GLN A 8 -42.57 18.18 -45.47
CA GLN A 8 -42.88 19.18 -44.45
C GLN A 8 -44.37 19.52 -44.51
N ILE A 9 -45.01 19.71 -43.34
CA ILE A 9 -46.23 20.51 -43.29
C ILE A 9 -46.12 21.45 -42.05
N LEU A 10 -46.08 22.75 -42.36
CA LEU A 10 -46.30 23.88 -41.48
C LEU A 10 -47.84 24.19 -41.48
N VAL A 11 -48.43 24.46 -40.32
CA VAL A 11 -49.61 25.33 -40.26
C VAL A 11 -49.54 26.20 -39.02
N LEU A 12 -49.78 27.49 -39.27
CA LEU A 12 -49.77 28.65 -38.39
C LEU A 12 -51.13 28.97 -37.78
N PHE A 13 -51.12 29.76 -36.71
CA PHE A 13 -52.06 30.74 -36.18
C PHE A 13 -53.09 30.35 -35.11
N GLY A 14 -53.03 31.13 -34.01
CA GLY A 14 -54.11 31.40 -33.11
C GLY A 14 -53.71 32.08 -31.81
N LEU A 15 -53.49 33.40 -31.84
CA LEU A 15 -53.34 34.24 -30.63
C LEU A 15 -54.67 34.31 -29.85
N SER A 16 -54.64 34.09 -28.55
CA SER A 16 -55.55 34.83 -27.63
C SER A 16 -54.95 34.91 -26.23
N ALA A 17 -54.84 36.11 -25.74
CA ALA A 17 -54.31 36.49 -24.46
C ALA A 17 -55.33 36.21 -23.34
N CYS A 18 -54.85 35.65 -22.22
CA CYS A 18 -55.39 35.92 -20.86
C CYS A 18 -54.32 35.52 -19.85
N GLN A 19 -53.75 36.50 -19.15
CA GLN A 19 -53.06 36.27 -17.88
C GLN A 19 -54.10 35.98 -16.80
N PRO A 20 -53.78 35.10 -15.82
CA PRO A 20 -53.50 35.62 -14.51
C PRO A 20 -52.37 34.89 -13.74
N ASP A 21 -51.73 35.69 -12.88
CA ASP A 21 -51.02 35.37 -11.63
C ASP A 21 -50.14 34.11 -11.58
N ALA A 22 -48.89 34.27 -11.93
CA ALA A 22 -47.83 33.36 -11.51
C ALA A 22 -47.45 33.60 -10.05
N ARG A 23 -47.92 32.77 -9.14
CA ARG A 23 -47.25 32.55 -7.86
C ARG A 23 -45.97 31.83 -8.14
N VAL A 24 -44.85 32.49 -7.83
CA VAL A 24 -43.52 31.87 -7.77
C VAL A 24 -43.54 30.90 -6.59
N GLU A 25 -43.65 29.60 -6.86
CA GLU A 25 -43.31 28.57 -5.88
C GLU A 25 -41.79 28.59 -5.71
N GLN A 26 -41.35 28.95 -4.50
CA GLN A 26 -39.98 28.74 -4.07
C GLN A 26 -39.69 27.23 -4.09
N PRO A 27 -38.50 26.79 -4.56
CA PRO A 27 -38.10 25.39 -4.43
C PRO A 27 -38.08 25.03 -2.95
N ALA A 28 -38.76 23.95 -2.57
CA ALA A 28 -38.67 23.37 -1.24
C ALA A 28 -37.20 23.10 -0.90
N GLU A 29 -36.73 23.70 0.19
CA GLU A 29 -35.45 23.32 0.79
C GLU A 29 -35.47 21.79 1.03
N ALA A 30 -34.55 21.10 0.38
CA ALA A 30 -34.28 19.69 0.67
C ALA A 30 -33.87 19.61 2.14
N VAL A 31 -34.75 19.10 2.98
CA VAL A 31 -34.43 18.73 4.36
C VAL A 31 -33.36 17.62 4.24
N ALA A 32 -32.13 18.01 4.48
CA ALA A 32 -31.03 17.04 4.66
C ALA A 32 -31.43 16.12 5.82
N THR A 33 -31.84 14.91 5.50
CA THR A 33 -32.04 13.86 6.48
C THR A 33 -30.66 13.65 7.13
N GLN A 34 -30.52 14.14 8.37
CA GLN A 34 -29.37 13.78 9.18
C GLN A 34 -29.41 12.25 9.35
N VAL A 35 -28.57 11.55 8.60
CA VAL A 35 -28.26 10.16 8.86
C VAL A 35 -27.59 10.17 10.24
N THR A 36 -28.31 9.74 11.26
CA THR A 36 -27.74 9.47 12.58
C THR A 36 -26.79 8.31 12.41
N VAL A 37 -25.50 8.61 12.30
CA VAL A 37 -24.43 7.62 12.32
C VAL A 37 -24.51 6.94 13.69
N PRO A 38 -24.71 5.60 13.77
CA PRO A 38 -24.64 4.89 15.03
C PRO A 38 -23.26 5.13 15.66
N PRO A 39 -23.17 5.23 17.01
CA PRO A 39 -21.88 5.37 17.67
C PRO A 39 -20.98 4.20 17.26
N PRO A 40 -19.65 4.42 17.08
CA PRO A 40 -18.73 3.32 16.81
C PRO A 40 -18.89 2.28 17.90
N SER A 41 -19.05 1.02 17.49
CA SER A 41 -18.98 -0.14 18.36
C SER A 41 -17.71 -0.05 19.20
N SER A 42 -17.75 -0.50 20.44
CA SER A 42 -16.73 -0.47 21.49
C SER A 42 -15.28 -0.58 20.95
N VAL A 43 -14.73 0.51 20.44
CA VAL A 43 -13.31 0.56 20.05
C VAL A 43 -12.56 0.67 21.37
N SER A 44 -11.97 -0.44 21.81
CA SER A 44 -10.93 -0.41 22.84
C SER A 44 -9.78 0.47 22.32
N SER A 45 -9.06 1.16 23.22
CA SER A 45 -7.88 1.93 22.84
C SER A 45 -6.93 1.10 21.97
N ASP A 46 -6.46 1.68 20.86
CA ASP A 46 -5.46 1.03 20.00
C ASP A 46 -4.19 0.75 20.80
N PRO A 47 -3.71 -0.51 20.90
CA PRO A 47 -2.54 -0.85 21.70
C PRO A 47 -1.23 -0.25 21.16
N TYR A 48 -1.24 0.23 19.91
CA TYR A 48 -0.07 0.78 19.23
C TYR A 48 -0.05 2.32 19.21
N SER A 49 -0.93 2.98 19.97
CA SER A 49 -0.98 4.45 20.06
C SER A 49 -1.20 4.91 21.50
N TYR A 50 -0.52 5.98 21.88
CA TYR A 50 -0.75 6.69 23.14
C TYR A 50 -1.92 7.67 23.05
N ALA A 51 -2.37 7.98 21.83
CA ALA A 51 -3.36 9.02 21.59
C ALA A 51 -4.70 8.74 22.28
N ASN A 52 -5.21 9.71 23.02
CA ASN A 52 -6.53 9.61 23.67
C ASN A 52 -7.66 10.05 22.73
N TYR A 53 -7.73 9.39 21.55
CA TYR A 53 -8.66 9.76 20.47
C TYR A 53 -10.15 9.55 20.80
N LEU A 54 -10.47 8.88 21.89
CA LEU A 54 -11.85 8.81 22.42
C LEU A 54 -12.26 10.05 23.23
N GLU A 55 -11.29 10.83 23.71
CA GLU A 55 -11.51 12.09 24.43
C GLU A 55 -11.34 13.30 23.52
N PHE A 56 -10.35 13.25 22.62
CA PHE A 56 -10.04 14.28 21.63
C PHE A 56 -9.79 13.64 20.28
N ARG A 57 -10.30 14.23 19.21
CA ARG A 57 -10.07 13.75 17.86
C ARG A 57 -9.52 14.85 16.96
N VAL A 58 -8.37 14.61 16.36
CA VAL A 58 -7.84 15.46 15.30
C VAL A 58 -8.72 15.29 14.07
N ARG A 59 -9.20 16.41 13.50
CA ARG A 59 -10.06 16.44 12.31
C ARG A 59 -9.36 16.98 11.08
N HIS A 60 -8.32 17.80 11.30
CA HIS A 60 -7.55 18.38 10.21
C HIS A 60 -6.14 18.72 10.69
N VAL A 61 -5.16 18.54 9.81
CA VAL A 61 -3.77 18.94 10.01
C VAL A 61 -3.36 19.90 8.91
N ASP A 62 -2.92 21.12 9.27
CA ASP A 62 -2.27 22.07 8.36
C ASP A 62 -0.76 22.05 8.63
N MET A 63 0.04 21.62 7.66
CA MET A 63 1.49 21.51 7.75
C MET A 63 2.18 22.62 6.97
N LYS A 64 3.25 23.18 7.56
CA LYS A 64 4.17 24.10 6.86
C LYS A 64 5.58 23.63 7.14
N LEU A 65 6.21 23.01 6.16
CA LEU A 65 7.48 22.32 6.32
C LEU A 65 8.49 22.80 5.29
N THR A 66 9.74 22.90 5.73
CA THR A 66 10.92 23.09 4.88
C THR A 66 11.70 21.78 4.84
N VAL A 67 12.08 21.37 3.63
CA VAL A 67 12.87 20.16 3.36
C VAL A 67 14.33 20.56 3.24
N ASP A 68 15.19 20.02 4.08
CA ASP A 68 16.63 20.25 4.06
C ASP A 68 17.38 18.93 3.83
N PHE A 69 17.93 18.76 2.62
CA PHE A 69 18.70 17.57 2.24
C PHE A 69 20.09 17.53 2.86
N ASP A 70 20.69 18.69 3.18
CA ASP A 70 22.04 18.73 3.75
C ASP A 70 22.03 18.17 5.18
N THR A 71 21.01 18.53 5.95
CA THR A 71 20.83 18.06 7.33
C THR A 71 19.90 16.84 7.45
N ARG A 72 19.18 16.48 6.37
CA ARG A 72 18.18 15.40 6.32
C ARG A 72 17.07 15.57 7.36
N ILE A 73 16.55 16.77 7.49
CA ILE A 73 15.46 17.08 8.41
C ILE A 73 14.32 17.83 7.70
N LEU A 74 13.11 17.62 8.22
CA LEU A 74 11.97 18.49 7.99
C LEU A 74 11.83 19.44 9.18
N THR A 75 11.69 20.73 8.92
CA THR A 75 11.50 21.75 9.97
C THR A 75 10.28 22.59 9.70
N GLY A 76 9.47 22.88 10.71
CA GLY A 76 8.32 23.75 10.53
C GLY A 76 7.26 23.62 11.61
N MET A 77 6.00 23.54 11.19
CA MET A 77 4.89 23.46 12.13
C MET A 77 3.73 22.61 11.59
N ALA A 78 3.02 21.97 12.53
CA ALA A 78 1.71 21.36 12.30
C ALA A 78 0.66 22.10 13.13
N THR A 79 -0.43 22.55 12.48
CA THR A 79 -1.60 23.10 13.17
C THR A 79 -2.70 22.05 13.15
N LEU A 80 -3.10 21.56 14.32
CA LEU A 80 -4.10 20.53 14.50
C LEU A 80 -5.44 21.17 14.86
N ASN A 81 -6.49 20.92 14.06
CA ASN A 81 -7.86 21.22 14.43
C ASN A 81 -8.45 20.04 15.21
N VAL A 82 -8.67 20.23 16.49
CA VAL A 82 -9.05 19.18 17.43
C VAL A 82 -10.51 19.34 17.86
N GLU A 83 -11.24 18.25 17.85
CA GLU A 83 -12.57 18.15 18.45
C GLU A 83 -12.48 17.49 19.82
N ARG A 84 -12.99 18.17 20.85
CA ARG A 84 -13.09 17.60 22.20
C ARG A 84 -14.37 16.77 22.28
N LEU A 85 -14.24 15.47 22.47
CA LEU A 85 -15.36 14.52 22.59
C LEU A 85 -15.80 14.37 24.04
N ASP A 86 -14.84 14.35 25.00
CA ASP A 86 -15.13 14.42 26.44
C ASP A 86 -14.96 15.85 26.97
N PRO A 87 -16.06 16.53 27.38
CA PRO A 87 -15.98 17.88 27.93
C PRO A 87 -15.16 18.01 29.22
N GLN A 88 -14.85 16.91 29.90
CA GLN A 88 -14.07 16.90 31.13
C GLN A 88 -12.58 16.71 30.88
N ALA A 89 -12.20 16.19 29.71
CA ALA A 89 -10.81 15.97 29.37
C ALA A 89 -10.03 17.29 29.25
N THR A 90 -8.84 17.35 29.82
CA THR A 90 -7.98 18.54 29.89
C THR A 90 -6.58 18.33 29.33
N SER A 91 -6.20 17.10 29.01
CA SER A 91 -4.92 16.75 28.43
C SER A 91 -5.11 16.07 27.08
N LEU A 92 -4.62 16.69 26.00
CA LEU A 92 -4.55 16.08 24.67
C LEU A 92 -3.23 15.29 24.57
N VAL A 93 -3.32 14.04 24.15
CA VAL A 93 -2.16 13.18 23.93
C VAL A 93 -2.01 12.85 22.44
N LEU A 94 -0.81 13.08 21.91
CA LEU A 94 -0.41 12.75 20.55
C LEU A 94 0.76 11.77 20.57
N ASP A 95 0.88 10.98 19.49
CA ASP A 95 2.04 10.13 19.26
C ASP A 95 3.19 10.93 18.66
N THR A 96 4.41 10.70 19.13
CA THR A 96 5.66 11.22 18.57
C THR A 96 6.78 10.19 18.67
N ARG A 97 7.71 10.20 17.72
CA ARG A 97 8.91 9.36 17.77
C ARG A 97 10.11 10.14 17.25
N GLY A 98 11.02 10.49 18.15
CA GLY A 98 12.24 11.21 17.78
C GLY A 98 12.04 12.65 17.29
N LEU A 99 10.85 13.25 17.47
CA LEU A 99 10.62 14.64 17.10
C LEU A 99 11.22 15.60 18.14
N ASP A 100 11.84 16.69 17.67
CA ASP A 100 12.27 17.81 18.49
C ASP A 100 11.13 18.85 18.56
N ILE A 101 10.36 18.80 19.65
CA ILE A 101 9.24 19.70 19.89
C ILE A 101 9.77 20.99 20.52
N GLN A 102 9.61 22.11 19.81
CA GLN A 102 10.16 23.40 20.21
C GLN A 102 9.14 24.27 20.94
N ARG A 103 7.87 24.23 20.50
CA ARG A 103 6.80 25.07 21.03
C ARG A 103 5.45 24.48 20.75
N VAL A 104 4.54 24.57 21.71
CA VAL A 104 3.11 24.28 21.53
C VAL A 104 2.31 25.51 21.92
N SER A 105 1.38 25.93 21.05
CA SER A 105 0.57 27.14 21.27
C SER A 105 -0.87 26.92 20.81
N LYS A 106 -1.80 27.68 21.37
CA LYS A 106 -3.18 27.78 20.89
C LYS A 106 -3.38 29.06 20.07
N ASN A 107 -4.26 28.98 19.09
CA ASN A 107 -4.68 30.15 18.33
C ASN A 107 -5.79 30.90 19.09
N GLU A 108 -5.54 32.16 19.45
CA GLU A 108 -6.54 33.06 20.00
C GLU A 108 -7.15 33.94 18.90
N SER A 109 -8.35 34.43 19.14
CA SER A 109 -8.99 35.37 18.21
C SER A 109 -8.10 36.59 17.93
N GLY A 110 -7.75 36.84 16.68
CA GLY A 110 -6.93 37.99 16.28
C GLY A 110 -5.45 37.69 16.05
N ALA A 111 -5.09 36.48 15.63
CA ALA A 111 -3.73 36.07 15.27
C ALA A 111 -2.69 36.09 16.44
N LYS A 112 -3.12 36.19 17.68
CA LYS A 112 -2.24 36.08 18.84
C LYS A 112 -2.12 34.60 19.24
N LEU A 113 -0.91 34.08 19.27
CA LEU A 113 -0.57 32.76 19.81
C LEU A 113 -0.29 32.87 21.31
N SER A 114 -0.86 31.97 22.10
CA SER A 114 -0.45 31.81 23.52
C SER A 114 0.07 30.39 23.74
N ASP A 115 1.18 30.30 24.47
CA ASP A 115 1.83 29.03 24.75
C ASP A 115 0.97 28.15 25.65
N LEU A 116 1.03 26.84 25.36
CA LEU A 116 0.44 25.79 26.17
C LEU A 116 1.56 25.03 26.88
N SER A 117 1.26 24.56 28.11
CA SER A 117 2.14 23.64 28.80
C SER A 117 2.10 22.27 28.14
N TRP A 118 3.25 21.66 27.94
CA TRP A 118 3.39 20.33 27.35
C TRP A 118 4.57 19.59 27.94
N ARG A 119 4.57 18.26 27.77
CA ARG A 119 5.72 17.41 28.12
C ARG A 119 5.75 16.20 27.18
N LEU A 120 6.94 15.66 26.96
CA LEU A 120 7.12 14.32 26.43
C LEU A 120 7.14 13.33 27.59
N GLY A 121 6.39 12.23 27.46
CA GLY A 121 6.43 11.11 28.40
C GLY A 121 7.68 10.24 28.24
N GLU A 122 7.70 9.09 28.91
CA GLU A 122 8.77 8.12 28.73
C GLU A 122 8.78 7.59 27.27
N SER A 123 9.97 7.45 26.73
CA SER A 123 10.15 6.96 25.36
C SER A 123 10.24 5.45 25.35
N ASP A 124 9.39 4.81 24.54
CA ASP A 124 9.50 3.41 24.15
C ASP A 124 10.23 3.30 22.80
N ASN A 125 10.95 2.22 22.58
CA ASN A 125 11.74 2.04 21.36
C ASN A 125 10.85 1.88 20.11
N LEU A 126 9.67 1.30 20.25
CA LEU A 126 8.73 1.07 19.18
C LEU A 126 7.69 2.18 19.08
N LEU A 127 7.00 2.47 20.17
CA LEU A 127 5.89 3.42 20.18
C LEU A 127 6.33 4.88 20.22
N GLY A 128 7.61 5.16 20.53
CA GLY A 128 8.11 6.51 20.72
C GLY A 128 7.68 7.10 22.06
N ALA A 129 7.33 8.38 22.11
CA ALA A 129 6.95 9.09 23.34
C ALA A 129 5.60 9.81 23.17
N PRO A 130 4.69 9.74 24.16
CA PRO A 130 3.47 10.54 24.12
C PRO A 130 3.82 12.03 24.31
N LEU A 131 3.26 12.88 23.43
CA LEU A 131 3.24 14.32 23.62
C LEU A 131 1.96 14.72 24.35
N GLU A 132 2.08 15.01 25.64
CA GLU A 132 0.98 15.43 26.48
C GLU A 132 0.88 16.96 26.51
N ILE A 133 -0.28 17.52 26.15
CA ILE A 133 -0.52 18.96 26.03
C ILE A 133 -1.67 19.34 26.97
N ASP A 134 -1.42 20.25 27.91
CA ASP A 134 -2.44 20.79 28.78
C ASP A 134 -3.34 21.77 28.02
N VAL A 135 -4.57 21.35 27.74
CA VAL A 135 -5.60 22.13 27.06
C VAL A 135 -6.70 22.64 28.02
N SER A 136 -6.44 22.66 29.34
CA SER A 136 -7.37 23.18 30.35
C SER A 136 -7.68 24.67 30.16
N SER A 137 -6.70 25.45 29.66
CA SER A 137 -6.84 26.88 29.34
C SER A 137 -7.52 27.14 27.98
N VAL A 138 -7.71 26.08 27.16
CA VAL A 138 -8.50 26.16 25.95
C VAL A 138 -9.96 26.01 26.35
N GLY A 139 -10.79 27.00 26.02
CA GLY A 139 -12.20 27.00 26.43
C GLY A 139 -12.89 25.65 26.12
N ARG A 140 -13.97 25.35 26.86
CA ARG A 140 -14.75 24.09 26.71
C ARG A 140 -15.49 23.98 25.38
N ALA A 141 -15.22 24.87 24.41
CA ALA A 141 -15.74 24.78 23.05
C ALA A 141 -15.38 23.41 22.41
N GLY A 142 -16.33 22.81 21.69
CA GLY A 142 -16.14 21.47 21.12
C GLY A 142 -14.98 21.36 20.13
N ARG A 143 -14.55 22.47 19.49
CA ARG A 143 -13.43 22.50 18.54
C ARG A 143 -12.45 23.63 18.86
N PHE A 144 -11.16 23.35 18.69
CA PHE A 144 -10.07 24.32 18.89
C PHE A 144 -8.89 23.96 17.99
N ALA A 145 -7.95 24.89 17.83
CA ALA A 145 -6.72 24.67 17.08
C ALA A 145 -5.49 24.86 17.96
N ILE A 146 -4.53 23.95 17.82
CA ILE A 146 -3.19 24.07 18.42
C ILE A 146 -2.14 24.04 17.31
N THR A 147 -1.05 24.76 17.50
CA THR A 147 0.10 24.77 16.59
C THR A 147 1.33 24.26 17.33
N ILE A 148 1.98 23.27 16.74
CA ILE A 148 3.20 22.62 17.24
C ILE A 148 4.34 22.97 16.29
N HIS A 149 5.38 23.65 16.81
CA HIS A 149 6.64 23.89 16.09
C HIS A 149 7.59 22.75 16.41
N TYR A 150 8.16 22.15 15.38
CA TYR A 150 9.00 20.96 15.54
C TYR A 150 9.98 20.78 14.38
N SER A 151 10.94 19.90 14.57
CA SER A 151 11.74 19.32 13.51
C SER A 151 11.83 17.80 13.67
N THR A 152 12.03 17.12 12.54
CA THR A 152 12.38 15.70 12.52
C THR A 152 13.84 15.50 12.87
N ARG A 153 14.28 14.25 13.00
CA ARG A 153 15.69 13.87 13.03
C ARG A 153 16.08 13.18 11.73
N PRO A 154 17.38 13.10 11.40
CA PRO A 154 17.84 12.39 10.20
C PRO A 154 17.44 10.92 10.19
N GLU A 155 17.25 10.31 11.37
CA GLU A 155 16.88 8.91 11.59
C GLU A 155 15.36 8.70 11.70
N ALA A 156 14.54 9.68 11.29
CA ALA A 156 13.08 9.53 11.28
C ALA A 156 12.67 8.35 10.41
N GLU A 157 12.06 7.32 11.02
CA GLU A 157 11.83 6.02 10.36
C GLU A 157 10.97 6.12 9.11
N ALA A 158 9.96 6.99 9.12
CA ALA A 158 9.12 7.18 7.94
C ALA A 158 9.85 7.85 6.78
N LEU A 159 10.99 8.51 6.99
CA LEU A 159 11.65 9.34 5.97
C LEU A 159 12.90 8.67 5.40
N GLN A 160 12.88 8.40 4.11
CA GLN A 160 14.05 7.89 3.40
C GLN A 160 14.71 9.00 2.61
N TRP A 161 15.92 9.35 3.01
CA TRP A 161 16.77 10.33 2.34
C TRP A 161 17.80 9.61 1.46
N LEU A 162 17.74 9.82 0.16
CA LEU A 162 18.62 9.17 -0.82
C LEU A 162 19.59 10.19 -1.41
N GLU A 163 20.87 9.84 -1.37
CA GLU A 163 21.92 10.56 -2.09
C GLU A 163 21.74 10.37 -3.61
N PRO A 164 22.24 11.31 -4.44
CA PRO A 164 22.12 11.19 -5.88
C PRO A 164 22.54 9.82 -6.45
N ALA A 165 23.61 9.24 -5.95
CA ALA A 165 24.10 7.93 -6.42
C ALA A 165 23.12 6.76 -6.17
N MET A 166 22.11 6.94 -5.33
CA MET A 166 21.10 5.94 -4.96
C MET A 166 19.81 6.12 -5.76
N THR A 167 19.69 7.17 -6.56
CA THR A 167 18.53 7.46 -7.40
C THR A 167 18.69 6.84 -8.79
N ALA A 168 17.63 6.76 -9.57
CA ALA A 168 17.68 6.16 -10.90
C ALA A 168 18.52 6.99 -11.87
N GLY A 169 18.43 8.33 -11.78
CA GLY A 169 19.18 9.27 -12.61
C GLY A 169 20.62 9.48 -12.14
N GLY A 170 20.90 9.30 -10.86
CA GLY A 170 22.24 9.49 -10.29
C GLY A 170 22.69 10.95 -10.12
N GLU A 171 21.80 11.94 -10.35
CA GLU A 171 22.16 13.36 -10.41
C GLU A 171 21.56 14.19 -9.26
N SER A 172 20.35 13.91 -8.85
CA SER A 172 19.60 14.67 -7.84
C SER A 172 19.29 13.81 -6.62
N PRO A 173 19.23 14.39 -5.39
CA PRO A 173 18.81 13.67 -4.21
C PRO A 173 17.31 13.39 -4.25
N PHE A 174 16.85 12.42 -3.43
CA PHE A 174 15.45 12.07 -3.33
C PHE A 174 15.03 11.90 -1.87
N LEU A 175 13.83 12.34 -1.54
CA LEU A 175 13.16 12.08 -0.27
C LEU A 175 11.82 11.42 -0.57
N TYR A 176 11.48 10.37 0.17
CA TYR A 176 10.11 9.86 0.24
C TYR A 176 9.76 9.42 1.66
N SER A 177 8.45 9.37 1.95
CA SER A 177 7.97 8.79 3.21
C SER A 177 7.36 7.42 2.99
N LEU A 178 7.50 6.54 4.01
CA LEU A 178 6.78 5.28 4.18
C LEU A 178 6.35 5.21 5.65
N ALA A 179 5.07 5.46 5.91
CA ALA A 179 4.58 5.71 7.25
C ALA A 179 3.71 4.58 7.84
N GLU A 180 3.35 3.57 7.08
CA GLU A 180 2.70 2.36 7.54
C GLU A 180 3.70 1.48 8.29
N THR A 181 3.38 0.97 9.45
CA THR A 181 2.10 0.96 10.20
C THR A 181 1.92 2.19 11.08
N ILE A 182 2.91 2.50 11.95
CA ILE A 182 2.86 3.54 13.01
C ILE A 182 4.03 4.52 12.91
N HIS A 183 4.56 4.71 11.70
CA HIS A 183 5.74 5.55 11.50
C HIS A 183 5.41 7.01 11.16
N ALA A 184 4.12 7.38 10.95
CA ALA A 184 3.71 8.77 10.74
C ALA A 184 4.15 9.68 11.91
N ARG A 185 4.13 9.18 13.13
CA ARG A 185 4.61 9.84 14.36
C ARG A 185 6.10 10.21 14.36
N SER A 186 6.88 9.64 13.45
CA SER A 186 8.31 9.98 13.34
C SER A 186 8.57 11.27 12.54
N TRP A 187 7.54 11.78 11.82
CA TRP A 187 7.68 13.01 11.05
C TRP A 187 6.54 14.02 11.24
N ILE A 188 5.41 13.63 11.84
CA ILE A 188 4.29 14.50 12.22
C ILE A 188 3.89 14.19 13.66
N PRO A 189 3.77 15.17 14.59
CA PRO A 189 3.15 14.95 15.89
C PRO A 189 1.63 14.81 15.71
N ILE A 190 1.08 13.58 15.86
CA ILE A 190 -0.26 13.25 15.38
C ILE A 190 -0.91 12.14 16.21
N GLN A 191 -2.20 11.89 16.04
CA GLN A 191 -2.86 10.66 16.49
C GLN A 191 -2.60 9.57 15.44
N ASP A 192 -1.60 8.74 15.68
CA ASP A 192 -1.09 7.74 14.73
C ASP A 192 -1.74 6.37 14.95
N SER A 193 -3.02 6.29 14.61
CA SER A 193 -3.84 5.09 14.66
C SER A 193 -4.77 5.06 13.45
N PRO A 194 -4.97 3.90 12.81
CA PRO A 194 -5.91 3.79 11.69
C PRO A 194 -7.38 4.00 12.11
N ALA A 195 -7.68 4.00 13.42
CA ALA A 195 -8.98 4.38 13.95
C ALA A 195 -9.28 5.89 13.83
N VAL A 196 -8.26 6.72 13.57
CA VAL A 196 -8.38 8.19 13.49
C VAL A 196 -8.19 8.63 12.05
N ARG A 197 -9.24 9.19 11.47
CA ARG A 197 -9.24 9.73 10.12
C ARG A 197 -9.35 11.26 10.17
N MET A 198 -8.61 11.92 9.29
CA MET A 198 -8.54 13.39 9.25
C MET A 198 -8.25 13.88 7.84
N THR A 199 -8.65 15.10 7.53
CA THR A 199 -8.23 15.82 6.34
C THR A 199 -6.88 16.49 6.58
N TYR A 200 -6.17 16.90 5.52
CA TYR A 200 -4.97 17.71 5.71
C TYR A 200 -4.75 18.73 4.59
N SER A 201 -3.98 19.75 4.92
CA SER A 201 -3.38 20.70 3.97
C SER A 201 -1.89 20.83 4.26
N ALA A 202 -1.10 21.11 3.23
CA ALA A 202 0.33 21.29 3.39
C ALA A 202 0.88 22.41 2.53
N ARG A 203 1.88 23.11 3.06
CA ARG A 203 2.77 23.97 2.31
C ARG A 203 4.18 23.47 2.53
N LEU A 204 4.85 23.12 1.44
CA LEU A 204 6.22 22.65 1.43
C LEU A 204 7.12 23.69 0.78
N HIS A 205 8.28 23.90 1.40
CA HIS A 205 9.40 24.61 0.79
C HIS A 205 10.55 23.61 0.57
N VAL A 206 10.93 23.42 -0.69
CA VAL A 206 11.96 22.44 -1.10
C VAL A 206 13.06 23.16 -1.88
N PRO A 207 14.24 22.57 -2.06
CA PRO A 207 15.27 23.17 -2.90
C PRO A 207 14.74 23.48 -4.32
N PRO A 208 15.04 24.67 -4.88
CA PRO A 208 14.64 25.03 -6.23
C PRO A 208 15.12 24.01 -7.27
N GLY A 209 14.26 23.69 -8.24
CA GLY A 209 14.54 22.69 -9.28
C GLY A 209 14.06 21.27 -8.95
N LEU A 210 13.71 20.97 -7.70
CA LEU A 210 13.09 19.72 -7.32
C LEU A 210 11.56 19.85 -7.31
N THR A 211 10.89 18.74 -7.59
CA THR A 211 9.43 18.59 -7.51
C THR A 211 9.03 18.00 -6.17
N ALA A 212 8.04 18.59 -5.51
CA ALA A 212 7.40 17.98 -4.34
C ALA A 212 6.02 17.42 -4.71
N LEU A 213 5.71 16.24 -4.19
CA LEU A 213 4.43 15.55 -4.30
C LEU A 213 3.94 15.14 -2.92
N MET A 214 2.62 15.04 -2.77
CA MET A 214 1.96 14.48 -1.57
C MET A 214 0.74 13.66 -1.99
N SER A 215 0.27 12.79 -1.09
CA SER A 215 -1.00 12.05 -1.23
C SER A 215 -2.22 12.99 -1.15
N ALA A 216 -2.26 14.02 -2.01
CA ALA A 216 -3.23 15.10 -1.98
C ALA A 216 -3.36 15.78 -3.35
N ARG A 217 -4.38 16.59 -3.50
CA ARG A 217 -4.52 17.46 -4.67
C ARG A 217 -3.49 18.60 -4.60
N SER A 218 -2.69 18.76 -5.65
CA SER A 218 -1.81 19.90 -5.79
C SER A 218 -2.62 21.17 -6.10
N LEU A 219 -2.43 22.20 -5.29
CA LEU A 219 -3.09 23.51 -5.44
C LEU A 219 -2.18 24.54 -6.13
N ARG A 220 -0.88 24.44 -5.88
CA ARG A 220 0.15 25.27 -6.46
C ARG A 220 1.48 24.52 -6.51
N SER A 221 2.16 24.65 -7.63
CA SER A 221 3.52 24.16 -7.82
C SER A 221 4.37 25.29 -8.43
N ASP A 222 5.40 25.71 -7.72
CA ASP A 222 6.33 26.74 -8.14
C ASP A 222 7.75 26.19 -8.05
N PHE A 223 8.19 25.59 -9.14
CA PHE A 223 9.50 24.94 -9.25
C PHE A 223 10.68 25.92 -9.13
N ALA A 224 10.45 27.20 -9.48
CA ALA A 224 11.51 28.20 -9.43
C ALA A 224 11.81 28.66 -8.01
N THR A 225 10.80 28.72 -7.16
CA THR A 225 10.94 29.10 -5.75
C THR A 225 10.95 27.92 -4.79
N GLY A 226 10.59 26.70 -5.25
CA GLY A 226 10.46 25.53 -4.41
C GLY A 226 9.22 25.52 -3.52
N GLU A 227 8.19 26.34 -3.85
CA GLU A 227 6.96 26.46 -3.05
C GLU A 227 5.85 25.59 -3.63
N PHE A 228 5.37 24.62 -2.84
CA PHE A 228 4.27 23.73 -3.19
C PHE A 228 3.15 23.77 -2.15
N THR A 229 1.89 23.68 -2.59
CA THR A 229 0.74 23.61 -1.68
C THR A 229 -0.21 22.49 -2.06
N PHE A 230 -0.72 21.79 -1.06
CA PHE A 230 -1.56 20.60 -1.20
C PHE A 230 -2.78 20.65 -0.31
N ALA A 231 -3.83 19.94 -0.73
CA ALA A 231 -5.00 19.69 0.11
C ALA A 231 -5.58 18.30 -0.13
N MET A 232 -5.89 17.59 0.94
CA MET A 232 -6.63 16.33 0.98
C MET A 232 -7.94 16.59 1.72
N GLU A 233 -9.01 16.68 0.95
CA GLU A 233 -10.34 16.98 1.45
C GLU A 233 -11.08 15.74 1.98
N GLN A 234 -10.66 14.54 1.56
CA GLN A 234 -11.17 13.28 2.07
C GLN A 234 -10.45 12.91 3.37
N GLU A 235 -11.19 12.39 4.34
CA GLU A 235 -10.59 11.94 5.60
C GLU A 235 -9.80 10.66 5.40
N ILE A 236 -8.53 10.66 5.80
CA ILE A 236 -7.60 9.51 5.75
C ILE A 236 -6.91 9.31 7.11
N PRO A 237 -6.47 8.09 7.45
CA PRO A 237 -5.59 7.87 8.60
C PRO A 237 -4.19 8.45 8.38
N ALA A 238 -3.45 8.62 9.47
CA ALA A 238 -2.15 9.28 9.47
C ALA A 238 -1.10 8.58 8.58
N TYR A 239 -1.10 7.24 8.54
CA TYR A 239 -0.12 6.47 7.77
C TYR A 239 -0.20 6.71 6.24
N LEU A 240 -1.35 7.19 5.74
CA LEU A 240 -1.56 7.52 4.33
C LEU A 240 -1.15 8.96 3.96
N ILE A 241 -0.69 9.78 4.91
CA ILE A 241 -0.11 11.09 4.61
C ILE A 241 1.31 10.87 4.09
N ALA A 242 1.54 11.19 2.83
CA ALA A 242 2.82 10.93 2.17
C ALA A 242 3.45 12.19 1.59
N ILE A 243 4.78 12.19 1.54
CA ILE A 243 5.62 13.20 0.87
C ILE A 243 6.65 12.51 -0.01
N ALA A 244 6.90 13.09 -1.19
CA ALA A 244 8.06 12.76 -2.00
C ALA A 244 8.64 14.05 -2.60
N VAL A 245 9.97 14.12 -2.67
CA VAL A 245 10.71 15.26 -3.27
C VAL A 245 11.87 14.71 -4.08
N GLY A 246 11.93 15.08 -5.38
CA GLY A 246 12.98 14.62 -6.27
C GLY A 246 12.95 15.32 -7.63
N ASP A 247 13.83 14.91 -8.52
CA ASP A 247 13.80 15.31 -9.93
C ASP A 247 12.79 14.44 -10.66
N LEU A 248 11.57 14.97 -10.87
CA LEU A 248 10.42 14.19 -11.33
C LEU A 248 9.78 14.81 -12.56
N GLU A 249 9.46 13.97 -13.54
CA GLU A 249 8.63 14.26 -14.69
C GLU A 249 7.28 13.54 -14.61
N TYR A 250 6.30 14.01 -15.36
CA TYR A 250 4.93 13.47 -15.41
C TYR A 250 4.53 13.04 -16.81
N ARG A 251 3.87 11.89 -16.92
CA ARG A 251 3.17 11.43 -18.13
C ARG A 251 1.73 11.07 -17.79
N ALA A 252 0.79 11.77 -18.44
CA ALA A 252 -0.65 11.49 -18.26
C ALA A 252 -1.06 10.25 -19.05
N PHE A 253 -1.88 9.39 -18.44
CA PHE A 253 -2.58 8.29 -19.10
C PHE A 253 -3.99 8.68 -19.56
N GLY A 254 -4.56 9.71 -18.95
CA GLY A 254 -5.91 10.19 -19.20
C GLY A 254 -6.28 11.35 -18.30
N PRO A 255 -7.57 11.68 -18.17
CA PRO A 255 -7.99 12.84 -17.37
C PRO A 255 -7.86 12.62 -15.85
N ARG A 256 -7.74 11.38 -15.39
CA ARG A 256 -7.75 11.03 -13.96
C ARG A 256 -6.52 10.27 -13.49
N SER A 257 -5.57 9.97 -14.37
CA SER A 257 -4.38 9.19 -13.99
C SER A 257 -3.16 9.53 -14.82
N GLY A 258 -2.00 9.26 -14.26
CA GLY A 258 -0.70 9.39 -14.87
C GLY A 258 0.39 8.79 -14.02
N VAL A 259 1.64 8.96 -14.44
CA VAL A 259 2.81 8.49 -13.72
C VAL A 259 3.83 9.61 -13.55
N TRP A 260 4.40 9.69 -12.36
CA TRP A 260 5.56 10.46 -12.00
C TRP A 260 6.77 9.54 -11.88
N ALA A 261 7.89 9.94 -12.41
CA ALA A 261 9.16 9.22 -12.26
C ALA A 261 10.35 10.15 -12.53
N GLU A 262 11.55 9.71 -12.16
CA GLU A 262 12.77 10.37 -12.58
C GLU A 262 12.91 10.34 -14.12
N PRO A 263 13.56 11.38 -14.74
CA PRO A 263 13.67 11.49 -16.20
C PRO A 263 14.24 10.25 -16.90
N SER A 264 15.15 9.51 -16.23
CA SER A 264 15.76 8.28 -16.76
C SER A 264 14.81 7.09 -16.85
N VAL A 265 13.65 7.13 -16.16
CA VAL A 265 12.73 5.99 -16.01
C VAL A 265 11.34 6.29 -16.56
N ILE A 266 10.97 7.57 -16.72
CA ILE A 266 9.59 8.02 -17.01
C ILE A 266 8.99 7.39 -18.27
N GLU A 267 9.73 7.25 -19.38
CA GLU A 267 9.18 6.68 -20.61
C GLU A 267 8.92 5.17 -20.47
N ALA A 268 9.79 4.43 -19.77
CA ALA A 268 9.59 3.02 -19.49
C ALA A 268 8.40 2.80 -18.55
N ALA A 269 8.29 3.63 -17.51
CA ALA A 269 7.17 3.59 -16.57
C ALA A 269 5.84 3.92 -17.28
N ALA A 270 5.83 4.91 -18.16
CA ALA A 270 4.64 5.29 -18.91
C ALA A 270 4.17 4.17 -19.85
N ALA A 271 5.11 3.45 -20.49
CA ALA A 271 4.77 2.32 -21.35
C ALA A 271 4.29 1.08 -20.58
N GLU A 272 4.84 0.85 -19.38
CA GLU A 272 4.47 -0.30 -18.54
C GLU A 272 3.09 -0.15 -17.91
N PHE A 273 2.73 1.08 -17.46
CA PHE A 273 1.54 1.30 -16.61
C PHE A 273 0.38 2.00 -17.33
N ASP A 274 0.37 2.08 -18.66
CA ASP A 274 -0.66 2.79 -19.44
C ASP A 274 -2.05 2.12 -19.40
N ASP A 275 -2.17 0.90 -18.85
CA ASP A 275 -3.45 0.22 -18.60
C ASP A 275 -4.19 0.75 -17.37
N THR A 276 -3.58 1.61 -16.54
CA THR A 276 -4.18 2.18 -15.32
C THR A 276 -5.60 2.75 -15.52
N PRO A 277 -5.92 3.50 -16.60
CA PRO A 277 -7.29 3.95 -16.85
C PRO A 277 -8.31 2.82 -17.01
N ALA A 278 -7.91 1.70 -17.63
CA ALA A 278 -8.77 0.53 -17.79
C ALA A 278 -8.99 -0.18 -16.44
N MET A 279 -7.94 -0.26 -15.59
CA MET A 279 -8.04 -0.79 -14.24
C MET A 279 -9.03 0.02 -13.40
N ILE A 280 -8.96 1.36 -13.43
CA ILE A 280 -9.91 2.23 -12.73
C ILE A 280 -11.34 1.98 -13.20
N ALA A 281 -11.57 1.92 -14.52
CA ALA A 281 -12.90 1.72 -15.07
C ALA A 281 -13.48 0.34 -14.68
N GLN A 282 -12.64 -0.71 -14.71
CA GLN A 282 -13.05 -2.06 -14.32
C GLN A 282 -13.34 -2.16 -12.82
N ALA A 283 -12.53 -1.51 -11.99
CA ALA A 283 -12.76 -1.48 -10.54
C ALA A 283 -14.06 -0.71 -10.19
N GLU A 284 -14.34 0.40 -10.89
CA GLU A 284 -15.60 1.15 -10.72
C GLU A 284 -16.83 0.31 -11.11
N GLU A 285 -16.71 -0.53 -12.14
CA GLU A 285 -17.80 -1.44 -12.55
C GLU A 285 -18.08 -2.53 -11.52
N LEU A 286 -17.01 -3.07 -10.89
CA LEU A 286 -17.12 -4.20 -9.96
C LEU A 286 -17.45 -3.77 -8.52
N PHE A 287 -16.89 -2.66 -8.05
CA PHE A 287 -16.86 -2.30 -6.62
C PHE A 287 -17.45 -0.92 -6.31
N GLY A 288 -17.99 -0.23 -7.33
CA GLY A 288 -18.57 1.10 -7.19
C GLY A 288 -17.56 2.24 -7.42
N PRO A 289 -18.01 3.52 -7.36
CA PRO A 289 -17.24 4.64 -7.86
C PRO A 289 -15.94 4.89 -7.10
N TYR A 290 -14.88 5.22 -7.83
CA TYR A 290 -13.61 5.72 -7.29
C TYR A 290 -13.82 7.10 -6.61
N ARG A 291 -13.48 7.22 -5.34
CA ARG A 291 -13.83 8.37 -4.49
C ARG A 291 -12.72 9.43 -4.35
N TRP A 292 -11.54 9.20 -4.98
CA TRP A 292 -10.33 9.98 -4.72
C TRP A 292 -10.01 10.99 -5.84
N GLU A 293 -10.85 11.09 -6.89
CA GLU A 293 -10.75 12.00 -8.05
C GLU A 293 -9.60 11.67 -9.00
N GLN A 294 -8.34 11.79 -8.55
CA GLN A 294 -7.11 11.52 -9.30
C GLN A 294 -6.45 10.26 -8.75
N TYR A 295 -5.87 9.45 -9.64
CA TYR A 295 -5.02 8.31 -9.30
C TYR A 295 -3.73 8.39 -10.09
N ASP A 296 -2.66 8.86 -9.48
CA ASP A 296 -1.33 8.88 -10.07
C ASP A 296 -0.45 7.79 -9.44
N LEU A 297 0.52 7.33 -10.21
CA LEU A 297 1.59 6.48 -9.75
C LEU A 297 2.85 7.33 -9.58
N LEU A 298 3.66 7.05 -8.56
CA LEU A 298 5.00 7.57 -8.41
C LEU A 298 5.98 6.41 -8.39
N VAL A 299 6.79 6.28 -9.46
CA VAL A 299 7.89 5.32 -9.47
C VAL A 299 9.01 5.88 -8.61
N LEU A 300 9.28 5.20 -7.50
CA LEU A 300 10.33 5.56 -6.56
C LEU A 300 11.72 5.07 -7.03
N PRO A 301 12.80 5.57 -6.43
CA PRO A 301 14.14 5.05 -6.69
C PRO A 301 14.27 3.55 -6.36
N PRO A 302 15.28 2.85 -6.94
CA PRO A 302 15.46 1.40 -6.76
C PRO A 302 15.63 0.92 -5.31
N ALA A 303 15.96 1.82 -4.39
CA ALA A 303 16.08 1.57 -2.95
C ALA A 303 14.74 1.37 -2.23
N PHE A 304 13.59 1.59 -2.88
CA PHE A 304 12.27 1.40 -2.28
C PHE A 304 12.06 -0.04 -1.83
N SER A 305 11.62 -0.22 -0.56
CA SER A 305 11.71 -1.51 0.14
C SER A 305 10.53 -2.45 -0.09
N VAL A 306 9.40 -1.95 -0.61
CA VAL A 306 8.17 -2.72 -0.84
C VAL A 306 7.77 -2.73 -2.32
N GLY A 307 6.69 -3.42 -2.67
CA GLY A 307 6.16 -3.48 -4.03
C GLY A 307 5.48 -2.19 -4.45
N GLY A 308 4.60 -1.72 -3.61
CA GLY A 308 3.88 -0.46 -3.71
C GLY A 308 3.49 0.05 -2.35
N MET A 309 2.80 1.19 -2.33
CA MET A 309 2.17 1.77 -1.14
C MET A 309 0.96 2.60 -1.59
N GLU A 310 -0.17 2.34 -0.98
CA GLU A 310 -1.49 2.73 -1.41
C GLU A 310 -1.89 4.19 -1.12
N HIS A 311 -0.96 5.10 -1.00
CA HIS A 311 -1.31 6.49 -0.70
C HIS A 311 -2.42 7.02 -1.61
N PRO A 312 -3.55 7.50 -1.08
CA PRO A 312 -4.65 7.97 -1.92
C PRO A 312 -4.19 9.07 -2.88
N ARG A 313 -4.64 8.99 -4.14
CA ARG A 313 -4.29 9.91 -5.23
C ARG A 313 -2.86 9.78 -5.76
N LEU A 314 -1.95 9.09 -5.05
CA LEU A 314 -0.53 8.99 -5.42
C LEU A 314 0.08 7.70 -4.86
N SER A 315 -0.21 6.56 -5.49
CA SER A 315 0.42 5.29 -5.09
C SER A 315 1.91 5.29 -5.41
N PHE A 316 2.72 4.89 -4.44
CA PHE A 316 4.15 4.70 -4.65
C PHE A 316 4.42 3.32 -5.22
N ILE A 317 5.31 3.23 -6.22
CA ILE A 317 5.56 1.99 -6.97
C ILE A 317 7.06 1.78 -7.10
N THR A 318 7.51 0.53 -6.87
CA THR A 318 8.90 0.15 -7.10
C THR A 318 9.23 0.10 -8.60
N PRO A 319 10.42 0.55 -9.04
CA PRO A 319 10.83 0.41 -10.42
C PRO A 319 11.07 -1.05 -10.84
N THR A 320 11.11 -2.00 -9.89
CA THR A 320 11.26 -3.44 -10.18
C THR A 320 10.03 -4.03 -10.88
N LEU A 321 8.91 -3.29 -10.97
CA LEU A 321 7.72 -3.68 -11.72
C LEU A 321 7.82 -3.35 -13.21
N ILE A 322 8.79 -2.54 -13.62
CA ILE A 322 9.01 -2.21 -15.04
C ILE A 322 9.72 -3.40 -15.70
N ALA A 323 8.94 -4.41 -16.05
CA ALA A 323 9.43 -5.64 -16.68
C ALA A 323 9.54 -5.50 -18.22
N GLY A 324 8.80 -4.58 -18.82
CA GLY A 324 8.74 -4.34 -20.27
C GLY A 324 7.73 -5.23 -21.00
N ASP A 325 6.93 -6.00 -20.28
CA ASP A 325 5.92 -6.92 -20.84
C ASP A 325 4.58 -6.89 -20.07
N LYS A 326 4.44 -5.96 -19.11
CA LYS A 326 3.27 -5.81 -18.25
C LYS A 326 2.94 -7.04 -17.39
N SER A 327 3.85 -7.99 -17.24
CA SER A 327 3.61 -9.21 -16.44
C SER A 327 3.51 -8.95 -14.93
N LEU A 328 3.90 -7.75 -14.47
CA LEU A 328 3.92 -7.37 -13.05
C LEU A 328 2.92 -6.28 -12.68
N VAL A 329 2.01 -5.93 -13.59
CA VAL A 329 1.00 -4.88 -13.35
C VAL A 329 -0.08 -5.28 -12.33
N GLY A 330 -0.14 -6.55 -11.92
CA GLY A 330 -0.94 -7.01 -10.78
C GLY A 330 -0.69 -6.17 -9.53
N THR A 331 0.57 -5.81 -9.23
CA THR A 331 0.88 -4.90 -8.11
C THR A 331 0.24 -3.52 -8.29
N VAL A 332 0.15 -2.97 -9.51
CA VAL A 332 -0.57 -1.70 -9.75
C VAL A 332 -2.07 -1.88 -9.52
N ALA A 333 -2.64 -3.02 -9.90
CA ALA A 333 -4.03 -3.36 -9.61
C ALA A 333 -4.26 -3.49 -8.09
N HIS A 334 -3.30 -4.04 -7.35
CA HIS A 334 -3.29 -4.09 -5.87
C HIS A 334 -3.35 -2.70 -5.26
N GLU A 335 -2.41 -1.81 -5.61
CA GLU A 335 -2.36 -0.44 -5.09
C GLU A 335 -3.62 0.37 -5.46
N LEU A 336 -4.19 0.14 -6.63
CA LEU A 336 -5.47 0.73 -7.01
C LEU A 336 -6.63 0.16 -6.17
N ALA A 337 -6.64 -1.15 -5.90
CA ALA A 337 -7.68 -1.82 -5.13
C ALA A 337 -7.79 -1.28 -3.69
N HIS A 338 -6.69 -0.82 -3.12
CA HIS A 338 -6.69 -0.10 -1.85
C HIS A 338 -7.57 1.14 -1.85
N SER A 339 -7.92 1.69 -3.00
CA SER A 339 -8.87 2.80 -3.08
C SER A 339 -10.28 2.45 -2.54
N TRP A 340 -10.60 1.16 -2.43
CA TRP A 340 -11.81 0.63 -1.80
C TRP A 340 -11.51 -0.03 -0.45
N SER A 341 -10.49 -0.88 -0.38
CA SER A 341 -10.05 -1.54 0.86
C SER A 341 -8.75 -0.91 1.37
N GLY A 342 -8.63 -0.60 2.63
CA GLY A 342 -7.51 0.15 3.22
C GLY A 342 -7.77 1.65 3.27
N ASN A 343 -8.02 2.29 2.14
CA ASN A 343 -8.21 3.74 2.07
C ASN A 343 -9.66 4.17 2.35
N LEU A 344 -10.63 3.65 1.61
CA LEU A 344 -12.04 4.00 1.79
C LEU A 344 -12.60 3.35 3.05
N VAL A 345 -12.39 2.06 3.19
CA VAL A 345 -12.70 1.27 4.38
C VAL A 345 -11.38 0.83 5.00
N THR A 346 -10.98 1.45 6.11
CA THR A 346 -9.71 1.21 6.78
C THR A 346 -9.90 0.18 7.92
N ASN A 347 -8.92 -0.65 8.21
CA ASN A 347 -8.88 -1.48 9.41
C ASN A 347 -8.82 -0.60 10.68
N ALA A 348 -9.60 -0.92 11.72
CA ALA A 348 -9.69 -0.09 12.93
C ALA A 348 -8.42 -0.16 13.82
N SER A 349 -7.61 -1.18 13.66
CA SER A 349 -6.26 -1.33 14.23
C SER A 349 -5.46 -2.32 13.40
N TRP A 350 -4.17 -2.37 13.60
CA TRP A 350 -3.25 -3.27 12.87
C TRP A 350 -3.51 -4.77 13.18
N ARG A 351 -4.23 -5.07 14.23
CA ARG A 351 -4.73 -6.42 14.51
C ARG A 351 -5.69 -6.95 13.43
N HIS A 352 -6.32 -6.04 12.68
CA HIS A 352 -7.30 -6.34 11.65
C HIS A 352 -6.77 -6.07 10.24
N LEU A 353 -5.45 -6.19 10.03
CA LEU A 353 -4.77 -5.89 8.76
C LEU A 353 -5.36 -6.67 7.57
N TRP A 354 -5.86 -7.88 7.78
CA TRP A 354 -6.49 -8.66 6.73
C TRP A 354 -7.72 -7.99 6.09
N LEU A 355 -8.42 -7.08 6.82
CA LEU A 355 -9.50 -6.25 6.25
C LEU A 355 -8.98 -5.22 5.25
N ASN A 356 -7.71 -4.83 5.36
CA ASN A 356 -7.02 -4.02 4.38
C ASN A 356 -6.49 -4.93 3.26
N GLU A 357 -5.52 -5.77 3.55
CA GLU A 357 -4.73 -6.51 2.59
C GLU A 357 -5.45 -7.69 1.93
N GLY A 358 -6.20 -8.45 2.70
CA GLY A 358 -6.93 -9.61 2.18
C GLY A 358 -8.05 -9.24 1.20
N PHE A 359 -8.77 -8.15 1.48
CA PHE A 359 -9.75 -7.60 0.55
C PHE A 359 -9.08 -7.02 -0.69
N THR A 360 -7.99 -6.30 -0.52
CA THR A 360 -7.23 -5.71 -1.62
C THR A 360 -6.67 -6.79 -2.54
N THR A 361 -6.09 -7.86 -1.99
CA THR A 361 -5.63 -9.02 -2.77
C THR A 361 -6.77 -9.69 -3.53
N TYR A 362 -7.95 -9.85 -2.92
CA TYR A 362 -9.13 -10.37 -3.62
C TYR A 362 -9.57 -9.45 -4.77
N VAL A 363 -9.61 -8.13 -4.55
CA VAL A 363 -9.98 -7.15 -5.59
C VAL A 363 -8.95 -7.15 -6.72
N GLU A 364 -7.65 -7.21 -6.41
CA GLU A 364 -6.56 -7.41 -7.38
C GLU A 364 -6.81 -8.63 -8.26
N MET A 365 -7.07 -9.81 -7.67
CA MET A 365 -7.36 -11.04 -8.41
C MET A 365 -8.53 -10.86 -9.40
N ARG A 366 -9.59 -10.16 -8.98
CA ARG A 366 -10.76 -9.87 -9.83
C ARG A 366 -10.43 -8.90 -10.98
N LEU A 367 -9.55 -7.92 -10.75
CA LEU A 367 -9.07 -6.99 -11.78
C LEU A 367 -8.15 -7.68 -12.78
N VAL A 368 -7.23 -8.51 -12.30
CA VAL A 368 -6.31 -9.28 -13.15
C VAL A 368 -7.12 -10.26 -14.02
N GLU A 369 -8.08 -10.99 -13.45
CA GLU A 369 -8.99 -11.87 -14.21
C GLU A 369 -9.70 -11.12 -15.34
N ALA A 370 -10.28 -9.95 -15.01
CA ALA A 370 -11.10 -9.19 -15.96
C ALA A 370 -10.29 -8.54 -17.10
N LEU A 371 -9.05 -8.11 -16.83
CA LEU A 371 -8.23 -7.36 -17.78
C LEU A 371 -7.17 -8.20 -18.50
N TYR A 372 -6.63 -9.21 -17.83
CA TYR A 372 -5.53 -10.03 -18.36
C TYR A 372 -5.90 -11.50 -18.55
N GLY A 373 -7.11 -11.88 -18.12
CA GLY A 373 -7.67 -13.22 -18.32
C GLY A 373 -7.45 -14.17 -17.16
N GLU A 374 -8.26 -15.24 -17.16
CA GLU A 374 -8.29 -16.26 -16.10
C GLU A 374 -6.95 -17.00 -15.95
N ASP A 375 -6.23 -17.25 -17.06
CA ASP A 375 -4.94 -17.96 -17.01
C ASP A 375 -3.88 -17.17 -16.24
N GLN A 376 -3.82 -15.85 -16.44
CA GLN A 376 -2.90 -14.97 -15.70
C GLN A 376 -3.25 -14.95 -14.22
N GLN A 377 -4.51 -14.72 -13.87
CA GLN A 377 -4.99 -14.70 -12.49
C GLN A 377 -4.70 -16.02 -11.77
N LYS A 378 -4.94 -17.17 -12.41
CA LYS A 378 -4.67 -18.49 -11.82
C LYS A 378 -3.19 -18.78 -11.59
N MET A 379 -2.30 -18.28 -12.46
CA MET A 379 -0.86 -18.37 -12.23
C MET A 379 -0.45 -17.60 -10.96
N GLU A 380 -0.93 -16.36 -10.82
CA GLU A 380 -0.63 -15.51 -9.67
C GLU A 380 -1.22 -16.10 -8.38
N GLU A 381 -2.46 -16.56 -8.41
CA GLU A 381 -3.12 -17.19 -7.27
C GLU A 381 -2.38 -18.45 -6.79
N LEU A 382 -1.94 -19.33 -7.71
CA LEU A 382 -1.22 -20.54 -7.34
C LEU A 382 0.15 -20.21 -6.71
N LEU A 383 0.89 -19.27 -7.28
CA LEU A 383 2.19 -18.84 -6.71
C LEU A 383 2.01 -18.25 -5.32
N ALA A 384 1.03 -17.38 -5.13
CA ALA A 384 0.73 -16.75 -3.85
C ALA A 384 0.23 -17.77 -2.80
N TYR A 385 -0.55 -18.76 -3.22
CA TYR A 385 -0.98 -19.85 -2.34
C TYR A 385 0.19 -20.74 -1.90
N GLN A 386 1.13 -21.03 -2.80
CA GLN A 386 2.35 -21.77 -2.45
C GLN A 386 3.21 -21.00 -1.44
N GLU A 387 3.34 -19.67 -1.60
CA GLU A 387 4.02 -18.81 -0.65
C GLU A 387 3.34 -18.83 0.72
N LEU A 388 2.00 -18.73 0.78
CA LEU A 388 1.23 -18.87 2.02
C LEU A 388 1.52 -20.20 2.73
N LEU A 389 1.56 -21.32 2.02
CA LEU A 389 1.82 -22.63 2.62
C LEU A 389 3.23 -22.73 3.20
N VAL A 390 4.23 -22.14 2.53
CA VAL A 390 5.61 -22.07 3.05
C VAL A 390 5.64 -21.24 4.33
N GLU A 391 5.06 -20.04 4.32
CA GLU A 391 5.06 -19.17 5.48
C GLU A 391 4.28 -19.76 6.67
N LEU A 392 3.12 -20.39 6.43
CA LEU A 392 2.38 -21.12 7.48
C LEU A 392 3.22 -22.25 8.13
N SER A 393 4.17 -22.84 7.41
CA SER A 393 5.06 -23.85 7.97
C SER A 393 6.14 -23.26 8.89
N GLU A 394 6.45 -21.97 8.74
CA GLU A 394 7.49 -21.24 9.50
C GLU A 394 6.89 -20.45 10.67
N LEU A 395 5.67 -19.91 10.53
CA LEU A 395 5.01 -19.07 11.53
C LEU A 395 4.53 -19.88 12.76
N PRO A 396 4.63 -19.31 13.97
CA PRO A 396 3.96 -19.85 15.14
C PRO A 396 2.44 -19.95 14.95
N ALA A 397 1.81 -21.02 15.43
CA ALA A 397 0.36 -21.21 15.29
C ALA A 397 -0.49 -20.02 15.77
N ALA A 398 0.00 -19.26 16.77
CA ALA A 398 -0.70 -18.09 17.31
C ALA A 398 -0.77 -16.90 16.31
N GLU A 399 0.03 -16.92 15.24
CA GLU A 399 0.14 -15.86 14.22
C GLU A 399 -0.47 -16.27 12.87
N GLN A 400 -1.00 -17.50 12.78
CA GLN A 400 -1.56 -18.07 11.54
C GLN A 400 -3.05 -17.77 11.33
N SER A 401 -3.72 -17.04 12.23
CA SER A 401 -5.13 -16.65 12.10
C SER A 401 -5.26 -15.22 11.55
N LEU A 402 -6.38 -14.93 10.86
CA LEU A 402 -6.64 -13.58 10.33
C LEU A 402 -6.74 -12.52 11.44
N VAL A 403 -7.14 -12.95 12.65
CA VAL A 403 -7.13 -12.12 13.85
C VAL A 403 -6.26 -12.81 14.90
N PRO A 404 -4.99 -12.45 15.04
CA PRO A 404 -4.10 -13.07 16.02
C PRO A 404 -4.69 -13.04 17.42
N ALA A 405 -4.65 -14.19 18.13
CA ALA A 405 -5.18 -14.32 19.49
C ALA A 405 -4.43 -13.42 20.48
N LYS A 406 -3.17 -13.11 20.21
CA LYS A 406 -2.34 -12.18 20.97
C LYS A 406 -2.03 -10.95 20.12
N ILE A 407 -1.99 -9.80 20.76
CA ILE A 407 -1.50 -8.56 20.15
C ILE A 407 -0.01 -8.76 19.85
N LEU A 408 0.38 -8.54 18.61
CA LEU A 408 1.78 -8.56 18.17
C LEU A 408 2.58 -7.49 18.92
N LYS A 409 3.84 -7.73 19.17
CA LYS A 409 4.69 -6.72 19.82
C LYS A 409 4.95 -5.54 18.88
N ASN A 410 5.30 -5.83 17.63
CA ASN A 410 5.47 -4.86 16.58
C ASN A 410 4.31 -5.00 15.57
N PRO A 411 3.55 -3.94 15.25
CA PRO A 411 2.50 -4.03 14.24
C PRO A 411 3.03 -4.36 12.84
N ASP A 412 4.30 -4.06 12.53
CA ASP A 412 4.92 -4.41 11.25
C ASP A 412 5.04 -5.93 11.06
N ASP A 413 5.04 -6.72 12.14
CA ASP A 413 5.04 -8.19 12.07
C ASP A 413 3.70 -8.77 11.54
N ALA A 414 2.68 -7.93 11.36
CA ALA A 414 1.40 -8.35 10.78
C ALA A 414 1.44 -8.52 9.25
N PHE A 415 2.46 -7.98 8.56
CA PHE A 415 2.62 -8.12 7.11
C PHE A 415 3.11 -9.51 6.73
N THR A 416 2.20 -10.46 6.76
CA THR A 416 2.44 -11.88 6.44
C THR A 416 1.47 -12.35 5.36
N ALA A 417 1.80 -13.41 4.64
CA ALA A 417 0.89 -14.03 3.68
C ALA A 417 -0.46 -14.44 4.30
N VAL A 418 -0.54 -14.51 5.64
CA VAL A 418 -1.81 -14.75 6.34
C VAL A 418 -2.76 -13.57 6.14
N ALA A 419 -2.32 -12.33 6.32
CA ALA A 419 -3.19 -11.17 6.14
C ALA A 419 -3.64 -11.04 4.67
N TYR A 420 -2.72 -11.20 3.73
CA TYR A 420 -2.94 -11.08 2.28
C TYR A 420 -3.67 -12.28 1.72
N GLN A 421 -2.99 -13.43 1.67
CA GLN A 421 -3.41 -14.60 0.90
C GLN A 421 -4.50 -15.41 1.61
N LYS A 422 -4.36 -15.71 2.92
CA LYS A 422 -5.44 -16.38 3.66
C LYS A 422 -6.67 -15.49 3.72
N GLY A 423 -6.50 -14.16 3.87
CA GLY A 423 -7.59 -13.19 3.81
C GLY A 423 -8.33 -13.22 2.48
N ALA A 424 -7.61 -13.19 1.35
CA ALA A 424 -8.20 -13.30 0.02
C ALA A 424 -8.89 -14.65 -0.21
N GLN A 425 -8.27 -15.76 0.21
CA GLN A 425 -8.86 -17.11 0.10
C GLN A 425 -10.15 -17.25 0.91
N PHE A 426 -10.28 -16.56 2.05
CA PHE A 426 -11.54 -16.50 2.78
C PHE A 426 -12.63 -15.80 1.94
N LEU A 427 -12.32 -14.74 1.23
CA LEU A 427 -13.27 -14.06 0.35
C LEU A 427 -13.62 -14.91 -0.88
N VAL A 428 -12.66 -15.63 -1.46
CA VAL A 428 -12.88 -16.62 -2.51
C VAL A 428 -13.81 -17.74 -2.03
N PHE A 429 -13.60 -18.25 -0.82
CA PHE A 429 -14.51 -19.22 -0.21
C PHE A 429 -15.94 -18.68 -0.11
N LEU A 430 -16.13 -17.45 0.33
CA LEU A 430 -17.45 -16.81 0.39
C LEU A 430 -18.05 -16.61 -1.02
N GLU A 431 -17.26 -16.16 -2.00
CA GLU A 431 -17.71 -16.05 -3.39
C GLU A 431 -18.22 -17.39 -3.93
N HIS A 432 -17.46 -18.45 -3.74
CA HIS A 432 -17.86 -19.81 -4.18
C HIS A 432 -19.14 -20.29 -3.49
N ALA A 433 -19.26 -20.04 -2.18
CA ALA A 433 -20.43 -20.49 -1.41
C ALA A 433 -21.73 -19.77 -1.81
N TYR A 434 -21.66 -18.45 -2.07
CA TYR A 434 -22.84 -17.63 -2.35
C TYR A 434 -23.07 -17.35 -3.84
N GLY A 435 -22.04 -17.54 -4.66
CA GLY A 435 -22.00 -17.22 -6.09
C GLY A 435 -21.61 -15.76 -6.34
N ARG A 436 -20.83 -15.56 -7.38
CA ARG A 436 -20.21 -14.27 -7.72
C ARG A 436 -21.19 -13.08 -7.75
N PRO A 437 -22.38 -13.14 -8.41
CA PRO A 437 -23.28 -11.98 -8.45
C PRO A 437 -23.83 -11.54 -7.08
N ALA A 438 -24.06 -12.48 -6.17
CA ALA A 438 -24.53 -12.16 -4.83
C ALA A 438 -23.40 -11.59 -3.97
N PHE A 439 -22.19 -12.13 -4.15
CA PHE A 439 -21.01 -11.68 -3.43
C PHE A 439 -20.54 -10.29 -3.90
N ASP A 440 -20.57 -10.01 -5.21
CA ASP A 440 -20.28 -8.66 -5.75
C ASP A 440 -21.25 -7.60 -5.19
N THR A 441 -22.56 -7.91 -5.15
CA THR A 441 -23.56 -7.02 -4.53
C THR A 441 -23.28 -6.77 -3.04
N PHE A 442 -22.84 -7.81 -2.33
CA PHE A 442 -22.45 -7.71 -0.91
C PHE A 442 -21.22 -6.80 -0.74
N LEU A 443 -20.18 -6.95 -1.57
CA LEU A 443 -18.95 -6.14 -1.51
C LEU A 443 -19.23 -4.67 -1.84
N GLU A 444 -20.00 -4.39 -2.89
CA GLU A 444 -20.39 -3.01 -3.23
C GLU A 444 -21.11 -2.35 -2.05
N LYS A 445 -22.03 -3.08 -1.40
CA LYS A 445 -22.73 -2.61 -0.21
C LYS A 445 -21.78 -2.37 0.97
N TYR A 446 -20.80 -3.27 1.20
CA TYR A 446 -19.80 -3.13 2.26
C TYR A 446 -18.97 -1.86 2.07
N PHE A 447 -18.39 -1.67 0.88
CA PHE A 447 -17.58 -0.49 0.59
C PHE A 447 -18.39 0.82 0.64
N SER A 448 -19.67 0.78 0.25
CA SER A 448 -20.55 1.94 0.33
C SER A 448 -20.93 2.29 1.78
N GLU A 449 -21.28 1.30 2.62
CA GLU A 449 -21.76 1.53 3.98
C GLU A 449 -20.62 1.95 4.92
N PHE A 450 -19.43 1.39 4.73
CA PHE A 450 -18.26 1.72 5.54
C PHE A 450 -17.36 2.81 4.90
N ALA A 451 -17.80 3.47 3.83
CA ALA A 451 -17.03 4.51 3.15
C ALA A 451 -16.54 5.58 4.13
N PHE A 452 -15.22 5.89 4.08
CA PHE A 452 -14.53 6.84 4.95
C PHE A 452 -14.60 6.49 6.45
N ARG A 453 -14.70 5.20 6.76
CA ARG A 453 -14.74 4.70 8.15
C ARG A 453 -13.65 3.66 8.37
N SER A 454 -13.33 3.46 9.65
CA SER A 454 -12.47 2.35 10.08
C SER A 454 -13.35 1.24 10.65
N ALA A 455 -13.10 -0.01 10.27
CA ALA A 455 -13.85 -1.20 10.65
C ALA A 455 -12.98 -2.22 11.37
N SER A 456 -13.54 -2.89 12.37
CA SER A 456 -12.95 -4.07 13.00
C SER A 456 -13.43 -5.35 12.30
N THR A 457 -12.77 -6.47 12.57
CA THR A 457 -13.28 -7.79 12.13
C THR A 457 -14.68 -8.07 12.67
N ASP A 458 -15.00 -7.65 13.89
CA ASP A 458 -16.33 -7.84 14.47
C ASP A 458 -17.40 -7.01 13.73
N ASP A 459 -17.06 -5.78 13.29
CA ASP A 459 -17.94 -4.96 12.43
C ASP A 459 -18.20 -5.66 11.10
N PHE A 460 -17.14 -6.18 10.45
CA PHE A 460 -17.27 -6.94 9.21
C PHE A 460 -18.10 -8.22 9.40
N MET A 461 -17.80 -9.03 10.43
CA MET A 461 -18.53 -10.27 10.69
C MET A 461 -20.02 -10.03 10.98
N THR A 462 -20.35 -8.95 11.69
CA THR A 462 -21.74 -8.52 11.92
C THR A 462 -22.41 -8.12 10.60
N PHE A 463 -21.71 -7.39 9.75
CA PHE A 463 -22.19 -6.99 8.43
C PHE A 463 -22.38 -8.21 7.51
N LEU A 464 -21.42 -9.13 7.48
CA LEU A 464 -21.47 -10.40 6.74
C LEU A 464 -22.67 -11.24 7.17
N GLN A 465 -22.85 -11.39 8.48
CA GLN A 465 -23.98 -12.16 9.04
C GLN A 465 -25.32 -11.61 8.53
N THR A 466 -25.52 -10.29 8.66
CA THR A 466 -26.80 -9.65 8.36
C THR A 466 -27.08 -9.56 6.84
N ASN A 467 -26.05 -9.29 6.04
CA ASN A 467 -26.22 -8.91 4.62
C ASN A 467 -25.96 -10.06 3.65
N LEU A 468 -25.36 -11.16 4.11
CA LEU A 468 -25.08 -12.32 3.25
C LEU A 468 -25.58 -13.64 3.87
N VAL A 469 -25.13 -13.99 5.08
CA VAL A 469 -25.43 -15.29 5.69
C VAL A 469 -26.93 -15.47 5.95
N GLU A 470 -27.59 -14.49 6.57
CA GLU A 470 -29.02 -14.53 6.87
C GLU A 470 -29.91 -14.39 5.63
N THR A 471 -29.39 -13.77 4.55
CA THR A 471 -30.13 -13.62 3.29
C THR A 471 -30.19 -14.92 2.49
N MET A 472 -29.18 -15.80 2.64
CA MET A 472 -29.09 -17.11 1.99
C MET A 472 -28.63 -18.20 2.97
N PRO A 473 -29.50 -18.60 3.92
CA PRO A 473 -29.11 -19.49 5.02
C PRO A 473 -28.71 -20.87 4.54
N GLY A 474 -27.79 -21.50 5.29
CA GLY A 474 -27.32 -22.88 5.04
C GLY A 474 -26.23 -23.02 3.97
N ARG A 475 -25.68 -21.91 3.47
CA ARG A 475 -24.53 -21.93 2.54
C ARG A 475 -23.20 -22.06 3.27
N VAL A 476 -23.06 -21.32 4.37
CA VAL A 476 -21.87 -21.31 5.23
C VAL A 476 -22.32 -21.44 6.67
N SER A 477 -21.61 -22.24 7.48
CA SER A 477 -21.88 -22.41 8.91
C SER A 477 -21.08 -21.41 9.76
N GLN A 478 -21.49 -21.22 11.01
CA GLN A 478 -20.74 -20.38 11.96
C GLN A 478 -19.38 -20.98 12.31
N GLU A 479 -19.29 -22.30 12.33
CA GLU A 479 -18.04 -23.04 12.56
C GLU A 479 -17.04 -22.77 11.44
N GLN A 480 -17.48 -22.80 10.17
CA GLN A 480 -16.62 -22.48 9.02
C GLN A 480 -16.12 -21.04 9.08
N LEU A 481 -17.00 -20.07 9.39
CA LEU A 481 -16.60 -18.67 9.56
C LEU A 481 -15.58 -18.50 10.69
N HIS A 482 -15.79 -19.21 11.81
CA HIS A 482 -14.87 -19.19 12.95
C HIS A 482 -13.50 -19.80 12.57
N GLU A 483 -13.50 -20.94 11.90
CA GLU A 483 -12.28 -21.62 11.44
C GLU A 483 -11.44 -20.73 10.54
N TRP A 484 -12.05 -20.09 9.54
CA TRP A 484 -11.35 -19.20 8.65
C TRP A 484 -10.71 -18.00 9.36
N VAL A 485 -11.43 -17.36 10.27
CA VAL A 485 -11.01 -16.07 10.84
C VAL A 485 -10.11 -16.24 12.05
N TYR A 486 -10.38 -17.21 12.93
CA TYR A 486 -9.77 -17.28 14.25
C TYR A 486 -8.87 -18.52 14.48
N GLU A 487 -8.97 -19.56 13.63
CA GLU A 487 -8.15 -20.74 13.81
C GLU A 487 -6.84 -20.67 12.98
N PRO A 488 -5.77 -21.32 13.46
CA PRO A 488 -4.49 -21.36 12.75
C PRO A 488 -4.54 -22.23 11.48
N GLY A 489 -3.64 -21.96 10.54
CA GLY A 489 -3.52 -22.72 9.30
C GLY A 489 -4.65 -22.45 8.30
N MET A 490 -4.81 -23.35 7.33
CA MET A 490 -5.88 -23.30 6.35
C MET A 490 -6.97 -24.31 6.72
N PRO A 491 -8.29 -23.97 6.56
CA PRO A 491 -9.35 -24.93 6.72
C PRO A 491 -9.20 -26.16 5.81
N ALA A 492 -9.58 -27.34 6.29
CA ALA A 492 -9.38 -28.60 5.56
C ALA A 492 -10.17 -28.70 4.24
N GLU A 493 -11.17 -27.87 4.06
CA GLU A 493 -12.07 -27.84 2.88
C GLU A 493 -11.58 -26.89 1.78
N VAL A 494 -10.43 -26.23 1.97
CA VAL A 494 -9.85 -25.33 0.95
C VAL A 494 -9.49 -26.13 -0.30
N VAL A 495 -9.98 -25.66 -1.43
CA VAL A 495 -9.58 -26.17 -2.74
C VAL A 495 -8.33 -25.41 -3.17
N ALA A 496 -7.20 -26.11 -3.29
CA ALA A 496 -5.98 -25.48 -3.77
C ALA A 496 -6.17 -24.92 -5.19
N PRO A 497 -5.65 -23.73 -5.49
CA PRO A 497 -5.67 -23.20 -6.84
C PRO A 497 -4.91 -24.10 -7.84
N GLU A 498 -5.37 -24.14 -9.09
CA GLU A 498 -4.74 -24.89 -10.18
C GLU A 498 -4.45 -23.94 -11.35
N SER A 499 -3.33 -24.16 -12.05
CA SER A 499 -2.96 -23.39 -13.25
C SER A 499 -2.45 -24.28 -14.37
N LEU A 500 -3.20 -24.37 -15.45
CA LEU A 500 -2.80 -25.13 -16.63
C LEU A 500 -1.54 -24.58 -17.30
N GLU A 501 -1.29 -23.28 -17.20
CA GLU A 501 -0.08 -22.66 -17.75
C GLU A 501 1.17 -23.08 -16.96
N LEU A 502 1.09 -23.17 -15.64
CA LEU A 502 2.19 -23.65 -14.82
C LEU A 502 2.38 -25.17 -14.92
N ASP A 503 1.32 -25.95 -15.12
CA ASP A 503 1.40 -27.39 -15.46
C ASP A 503 2.17 -27.62 -16.77
N ARG A 504 2.01 -26.75 -17.76
CA ARG A 504 2.77 -26.80 -19.04
C ARG A 504 4.25 -26.48 -18.83
N VAL A 505 4.58 -25.56 -17.91
CA VAL A 505 5.96 -25.29 -17.51
C VAL A 505 6.56 -26.55 -16.89
N ASP A 506 5.88 -27.17 -15.92
CA ASP A 506 6.31 -28.42 -15.28
C ASP A 506 6.59 -29.53 -16.29
N ALA A 507 5.64 -29.78 -17.17
CA ALA A 507 5.78 -30.83 -18.18
C ALA A 507 6.98 -30.57 -19.12
N SER A 508 7.23 -29.33 -19.49
CA SER A 508 8.35 -28.93 -20.35
C SER A 508 9.68 -29.11 -19.65
N ILE A 509 9.78 -28.66 -18.40
CA ILE A 509 11.01 -28.70 -17.61
C ILE A 509 11.34 -30.12 -17.16
N ALA A 510 10.37 -30.92 -16.73
CA ALA A 510 10.59 -32.32 -16.37
C ALA A 510 11.18 -33.14 -17.54
N ARG A 511 10.72 -32.88 -18.77
CA ARG A 511 11.26 -33.52 -19.98
C ARG A 511 12.64 -33.01 -20.33
N TRP A 512 12.89 -31.71 -20.21
CA TRP A 512 14.20 -31.13 -20.48
C TRP A 512 15.26 -31.63 -19.48
N LEU A 513 14.97 -31.66 -18.17
CA LEU A 513 15.87 -32.16 -17.15
C LEU A 513 16.24 -33.65 -17.35
N LYS A 514 15.32 -34.45 -17.93
CA LYS A 514 15.56 -35.85 -18.30
C LYS A 514 16.28 -36.05 -19.65
N GLY A 515 16.53 -34.96 -20.39
CA GLY A 515 17.08 -35.04 -21.77
C GLY A 515 16.12 -35.56 -22.82
N GLU A 516 14.81 -35.53 -22.53
CA GLU A 516 13.72 -35.95 -23.46
C GLU A 516 13.22 -34.77 -24.33
N LEU A 517 13.62 -33.56 -24.00
CA LEU A 517 13.29 -32.33 -24.72
C LEU A 517 14.57 -31.48 -24.82
N GLU A 518 14.88 -31.05 -26.03
CA GLU A 518 15.98 -30.10 -26.22
C GLU A 518 15.59 -28.71 -25.70
N LEU A 519 16.55 -27.98 -25.12
CA LEU A 519 16.30 -26.64 -24.55
C LEU A 519 15.73 -25.64 -25.60
N GLN A 520 16.09 -25.82 -26.87
CA GLN A 520 15.56 -24.99 -27.97
C GLN A 520 14.06 -25.17 -28.20
N ASP A 521 13.49 -26.31 -27.80
CA ASP A 521 12.09 -26.67 -27.98
C ASP A 521 11.24 -26.36 -26.73
N VAL A 522 11.88 -25.87 -25.65
CA VAL A 522 11.18 -25.30 -24.49
C VAL A 522 10.59 -23.95 -24.89
N PRO A 523 9.26 -23.70 -24.69
CA PRO A 523 8.57 -22.50 -25.17
C PRO A 523 8.88 -21.23 -24.34
N ALA A 524 9.95 -21.23 -23.57
CA ALA A 524 10.36 -20.19 -22.65
C ALA A 524 10.49 -18.75 -23.22
N PRO A 525 10.79 -18.51 -24.53
CA PRO A 525 10.79 -17.13 -25.05
C PRO A 525 9.47 -16.38 -24.96
N GLY A 526 8.36 -17.08 -24.77
CA GLY A 526 7.02 -16.48 -24.57
C GLY A 526 6.55 -16.50 -23.10
N TRP A 527 7.40 -16.90 -22.17
CA TRP A 527 7.01 -16.99 -20.76
C TRP A 527 6.95 -15.62 -20.10
N SER A 528 5.89 -15.44 -19.28
CA SER A 528 5.77 -14.30 -18.36
C SER A 528 6.73 -14.42 -17.19
N THR A 529 6.84 -13.34 -16.40
CA THR A 529 7.63 -13.36 -15.15
C THR A 529 7.18 -14.46 -14.19
N GLN A 530 5.87 -14.72 -14.09
CA GLN A 530 5.29 -15.76 -13.22
C GLN A 530 5.76 -17.17 -13.64
N GLN A 531 5.80 -17.46 -14.94
CA GLN A 531 6.28 -18.74 -15.45
C GLN A 531 7.78 -18.94 -15.18
N TRP A 532 8.59 -17.90 -15.31
CA TRP A 532 10.00 -17.93 -14.93
C TRP A 532 10.21 -18.12 -13.43
N GLN A 533 9.46 -17.39 -12.60
CA GLN A 533 9.51 -17.53 -11.14
C GLN A 533 9.18 -18.96 -10.73
N TYR A 534 8.10 -19.51 -11.27
CA TYR A 534 7.68 -20.89 -11.03
C TYR A 534 8.77 -21.89 -11.43
N LEU A 535 9.33 -21.76 -12.64
CA LEU A 535 10.44 -22.60 -13.10
C LEU A 535 11.58 -22.70 -12.08
N PHE A 536 12.08 -21.56 -11.60
CA PHE A 536 13.22 -21.54 -10.69
C PHE A 536 12.94 -22.23 -9.35
N GLY A 537 11.68 -22.27 -8.94
CA GLY A 537 11.22 -23.06 -7.79
C GLY A 537 11.23 -24.56 -8.03
N GLN A 538 11.03 -25.01 -9.29
CA GLN A 538 10.96 -26.43 -9.67
C GLN A 538 12.34 -27.06 -10.00
N ILE A 539 13.36 -26.25 -10.23
CA ILE A 539 14.72 -26.78 -10.51
C ILE A 539 15.32 -27.35 -9.22
N PRO A 540 15.70 -28.64 -9.21
CA PRO A 540 16.25 -29.28 -8.00
C PRO A 540 17.68 -28.80 -7.72
N ALA A 541 18.08 -28.80 -6.45
CA ALA A 541 19.40 -28.36 -6.01
C ALA A 541 20.56 -29.16 -6.61
N ASN A 542 20.33 -30.41 -7.05
CA ASN A 542 21.31 -31.30 -7.68
C ASN A 542 21.30 -31.25 -9.22
N VAL A 543 20.71 -30.20 -9.83
CA VAL A 543 20.77 -29.98 -11.27
C VAL A 543 22.21 -29.88 -11.77
N GLU A 544 22.49 -30.39 -12.97
CA GLU A 544 23.82 -30.28 -13.53
C GLU A 544 24.18 -28.85 -13.92
N HIS A 545 25.38 -28.37 -13.55
CA HIS A 545 25.84 -27.02 -13.92
C HIS A 545 25.84 -26.76 -15.43
N ALA A 546 26.01 -27.80 -16.24
CA ALA A 546 25.90 -27.70 -17.70
C ALA A 546 24.51 -27.30 -18.16
N GLN A 547 23.45 -27.76 -17.46
CA GLN A 547 22.05 -27.37 -17.74
C GLN A 547 21.80 -25.93 -17.33
N LEU A 548 22.31 -25.49 -16.18
CA LEU A 548 22.19 -24.07 -15.75
C LEU A 548 22.96 -23.14 -16.71
N LEU A 549 24.14 -23.54 -17.14
CA LEU A 549 24.91 -22.79 -18.14
C LEU A 549 24.12 -22.65 -19.45
N ALA A 550 23.53 -23.74 -19.93
CA ALA A 550 22.70 -23.70 -21.14
C ALA A 550 21.50 -22.78 -21.03
N LEU A 551 20.81 -22.79 -19.86
CA LEU A 551 19.70 -21.84 -19.56
C LEU A 551 20.20 -20.40 -19.59
N ASP A 552 21.28 -20.09 -18.85
CA ASP A 552 21.83 -18.74 -18.74
C ASP A 552 22.33 -18.22 -20.10
N GLU A 553 23.06 -19.02 -20.85
CA GLU A 553 23.56 -18.64 -22.17
C GLU A 553 22.43 -18.37 -23.17
N LYS A 554 21.37 -19.20 -23.15
CA LYS A 554 20.24 -19.06 -24.06
C LYS A 554 19.32 -17.88 -23.70
N PHE A 555 18.93 -17.74 -22.44
CA PHE A 555 17.92 -16.78 -22.02
C PHE A 555 18.52 -15.53 -21.35
N LYS A 556 19.85 -15.46 -21.21
CA LYS A 556 20.58 -14.33 -20.60
C LYS A 556 20.08 -13.99 -19.19
N LEU A 557 19.82 -15.02 -18.37
CA LEU A 557 19.19 -14.87 -17.05
C LEU A 557 20.02 -14.00 -16.11
N THR A 558 21.33 -14.20 -16.09
CA THR A 558 22.27 -13.38 -15.29
C THR A 558 22.27 -11.91 -15.73
N GLU A 559 22.02 -11.63 -17.01
CA GLU A 559 21.99 -10.27 -17.60
C GLU A 559 20.56 -9.71 -17.73
N SER A 560 19.53 -10.42 -17.24
CA SER A 560 18.14 -9.98 -17.35
C SER A 560 17.94 -8.58 -16.76
N GLY A 561 17.06 -7.79 -17.39
CA GLY A 561 16.57 -6.52 -16.88
C GLY A 561 15.43 -6.67 -15.87
N ASN A 562 14.75 -7.82 -15.86
CA ASN A 562 13.63 -8.09 -14.95
C ASN A 562 14.16 -8.48 -13.57
N ALA A 563 13.88 -7.64 -12.57
CA ALA A 563 14.42 -7.80 -11.22
C ALA A 563 13.93 -9.08 -10.51
N ILE A 564 12.69 -9.51 -10.77
CA ILE A 564 12.14 -10.75 -10.20
C ILE A 564 12.84 -11.97 -10.78
N VAL A 565 13.01 -12.01 -12.11
CA VAL A 565 13.76 -13.07 -12.79
C VAL A 565 15.19 -13.15 -12.25
N VAL A 566 15.87 -12.00 -12.13
CA VAL A 566 17.24 -11.93 -11.59
C VAL A 566 17.31 -12.42 -10.15
N SER A 567 16.42 -11.97 -9.27
CA SER A 567 16.42 -12.39 -7.85
C SER A 567 16.25 -13.90 -7.72
N ASN A 568 15.28 -14.48 -8.40
CA ASN A 568 15.01 -15.93 -8.35
C ASN A 568 16.15 -16.74 -8.99
N TRP A 569 16.71 -16.26 -10.11
CA TRP A 569 17.89 -16.86 -10.74
C TRP A 569 19.12 -16.84 -9.84
N LEU A 570 19.40 -15.72 -9.17
CA LEU A 570 20.52 -15.61 -8.23
C LEU A 570 20.33 -16.50 -7.01
N GLY A 571 19.11 -16.54 -6.43
CA GLY A 571 18.79 -17.47 -5.35
C GLY A 571 19.00 -18.93 -5.74
N LEU A 572 18.54 -19.35 -6.92
CA LEU A 572 18.79 -20.69 -7.47
C LEU A 572 20.30 -20.92 -7.68
N SER A 573 21.01 -19.95 -8.25
CA SER A 573 22.44 -20.05 -8.52
C SER A 573 23.25 -20.27 -7.25
N VAL A 574 22.88 -19.61 -6.15
CA VAL A 574 23.51 -19.82 -4.83
C VAL A 574 23.22 -21.23 -4.31
N ARG A 575 21.93 -21.64 -4.29
CA ARG A 575 21.52 -22.97 -3.81
C ARG A 575 22.17 -24.13 -4.58
N THR A 576 22.52 -23.92 -5.85
CA THR A 576 23.13 -24.93 -6.72
C THR A 576 24.63 -24.78 -6.89
N GLY A 577 25.25 -23.71 -6.34
CA GLY A 577 26.68 -23.42 -6.50
C GLY A 577 27.08 -23.00 -7.93
N TYR A 578 26.15 -22.38 -8.70
CA TYR A 578 26.42 -21.93 -10.08
C TYR A 578 27.17 -20.58 -10.07
N LEU A 579 28.50 -20.65 -9.95
CA LEU A 579 29.38 -19.49 -9.81
C LEU A 579 29.34 -18.44 -10.95
N PRO A 580 29.05 -18.78 -12.23
CA PRO A 580 28.98 -17.75 -13.28
C PRO A 580 28.00 -16.61 -13.02
N ALA A 581 26.94 -16.85 -12.25
CA ALA A 581 25.95 -15.82 -11.89
C ALA A 581 26.41 -14.90 -10.73
N TYR A 582 27.40 -15.30 -9.91
CA TYR A 582 27.82 -14.58 -8.69
C TYR A 582 28.33 -13.16 -8.97
N ARG A 583 28.85 -12.90 -10.18
CA ARG A 583 29.24 -11.53 -10.59
C ARG A 583 28.07 -10.52 -10.54
N ARG A 584 26.82 -10.99 -10.51
CA ARG A 584 25.63 -10.16 -10.47
C ARG A 584 25.12 -9.90 -9.04
N LEU A 585 25.57 -10.66 -8.03
CA LEU A 585 25.07 -10.55 -6.64
C LEU A 585 25.31 -9.15 -6.06
N GLU A 586 26.55 -8.68 -6.00
CA GLU A 586 26.87 -7.35 -5.45
C GLU A 586 26.19 -6.20 -6.24
N PRO A 587 26.28 -6.14 -7.58
CA PRO A 587 25.58 -5.11 -8.35
C PRO A 587 24.05 -5.09 -8.16
N PHE A 588 23.43 -6.24 -7.97
CA PHE A 588 22.01 -6.33 -7.72
C PHE A 588 21.65 -5.86 -6.30
N LEU A 589 22.28 -6.45 -5.29
CA LEU A 589 21.99 -6.18 -3.88
C LEU A 589 22.36 -4.74 -3.45
N THR A 590 23.35 -4.10 -4.08
CA THR A 590 23.70 -2.71 -3.79
C THR A 590 22.75 -1.70 -4.45
N ARG A 591 21.99 -2.10 -5.46
CA ARG A 591 21.09 -1.21 -6.21
C ARG A 591 19.62 -1.41 -5.84
N VAL A 592 19.16 -2.64 -5.65
CA VAL A 592 17.77 -2.98 -5.37
C VAL A 592 17.55 -3.05 -3.87
N GLY A 593 16.52 -2.33 -3.36
CA GLY A 593 16.16 -2.31 -1.94
C GLY A 593 14.86 -3.06 -1.61
N ARG A 594 14.13 -3.61 -2.61
CA ARG A 594 12.87 -4.33 -2.37
C ARG A 594 13.10 -5.60 -1.55
N SER A 595 12.56 -5.60 -0.32
CA SER A 595 12.80 -6.65 0.69
C SER A 595 12.53 -8.06 0.18
N TYR A 596 11.42 -8.26 -0.52
CA TYR A 596 11.05 -9.55 -1.13
C TYR A 596 12.18 -10.12 -2.02
N LEU A 597 12.83 -9.28 -2.83
CA LEU A 597 13.86 -9.70 -3.76
C LEU A 597 15.22 -9.92 -3.08
N ILE A 598 15.60 -9.00 -2.19
CA ILE A 598 16.91 -9.08 -1.54
C ILE A 598 16.95 -10.16 -0.45
N ASN A 599 15.86 -10.35 0.30
CA ASN A 599 15.77 -11.40 1.34
C ASN A 599 15.91 -12.80 0.74
N ASN A 600 15.32 -13.07 -0.44
CA ASN A 600 15.50 -14.33 -1.16
C ASN A 600 16.98 -14.67 -1.40
N ILE A 601 17.78 -13.68 -1.80
CA ILE A 601 19.21 -13.87 -2.07
C ILE A 601 20.00 -13.97 -0.78
N TYR A 602 19.75 -13.11 0.21
CA TYR A 602 20.45 -13.17 1.50
C TYR A 602 20.17 -14.47 2.25
N ARG A 603 18.92 -14.97 2.21
CA ARG A 603 18.56 -16.28 2.77
C ARG A 603 19.36 -17.39 2.10
N ALA A 604 19.37 -17.44 0.76
CA ALA A 604 20.13 -18.44 0.02
C ALA A 604 21.62 -18.42 0.37
N LEU A 605 22.23 -17.21 0.49
CA LEU A 605 23.63 -17.05 0.87
C LEU A 605 23.89 -17.46 2.34
N SER A 606 23.00 -17.15 3.26
CA SER A 606 23.13 -17.48 4.69
C SER A 606 23.03 -18.98 4.97
N GLU A 607 22.28 -19.70 4.15
CA GLU A 607 22.09 -21.16 4.23
C GLU A 607 23.12 -21.96 3.43
N SER A 608 24.02 -21.28 2.70
CA SER A 608 25.03 -21.90 1.83
C SER A 608 26.37 -22.09 2.54
N THR A 609 27.46 -22.08 1.79
CA THR A 609 28.84 -22.32 2.30
C THR A 609 29.32 -21.18 3.22
N PRO A 610 30.35 -21.45 4.09
CA PRO A 610 30.96 -20.37 4.89
C PRO A 610 31.50 -19.22 4.04
N GLU A 611 31.98 -19.49 2.82
CA GLU A 611 32.45 -18.50 1.85
C GLU A 611 31.29 -17.62 1.37
N ASP A 612 30.11 -18.20 1.08
CA ASP A 612 28.92 -17.48 0.67
C ASP A 612 28.34 -16.64 1.81
N GLN A 613 28.37 -17.14 3.04
CA GLN A 613 27.96 -16.39 4.24
C GLN A 613 28.84 -15.15 4.47
N GLU A 614 30.15 -15.27 4.26
CA GLU A 614 31.03 -14.09 4.38
C GLU A 614 30.83 -13.13 3.21
N LEU A 615 30.62 -13.62 1.99
CA LEU A 615 30.27 -12.80 0.84
C LEU A 615 28.95 -12.00 1.11
N ALA A 616 27.94 -12.63 1.71
CA ALA A 616 26.70 -11.96 2.09
C ALA A 616 26.95 -10.80 3.07
N ARG A 617 27.78 -11.03 4.12
CA ARG A 617 28.17 -9.98 5.07
C ARG A 617 28.96 -8.85 4.43
N GLU A 618 29.86 -9.18 3.48
CA GLU A 618 30.62 -8.16 2.73
C GLU A 618 29.72 -7.28 1.87
N ILE A 619 28.77 -7.89 1.14
CA ILE A 619 27.79 -7.16 0.32
C ILE A 619 26.88 -6.32 1.22
N TYR A 620 26.38 -6.86 2.32
CA TYR A 620 25.50 -6.14 3.24
C TYR A 620 26.18 -4.88 3.81
N ARG A 621 27.45 -4.96 4.22
CA ARG A 621 28.20 -3.79 4.69
C ARG A 621 28.27 -2.64 3.67
N LYS A 622 28.25 -2.96 2.36
CA LYS A 622 28.22 -1.97 1.27
C LYS A 622 26.79 -1.46 0.97
N ALA A 623 25.81 -2.36 1.03
CA ALA A 623 24.44 -2.12 0.58
C ALA A 623 23.54 -1.50 1.65
N SER A 624 23.78 -1.80 2.94
CA SER A 624 22.85 -1.51 4.04
C SER A 624 22.49 -0.04 4.23
N GLN A 625 23.36 0.89 3.84
CA GLN A 625 23.06 2.32 3.88
C GLN A 625 21.96 2.71 2.88
N GLY A 626 21.82 1.96 1.78
CA GLY A 626 20.80 2.13 0.77
C GLY A 626 19.46 1.47 1.12
N TYR A 627 19.42 0.61 2.12
CA TYR A 627 18.19 -0.09 2.50
C TYR A 627 17.34 0.72 3.46
N HIS A 628 16.03 0.66 3.28
CA HIS A 628 15.08 1.27 4.20
C HIS A 628 15.28 0.70 5.63
N PRO A 629 15.14 1.51 6.70
CA PRO A 629 15.29 1.03 8.07
C PRO A 629 14.44 -0.20 8.42
N THR A 630 13.22 -0.31 7.89
CA THR A 630 12.33 -1.46 8.11
C THR A 630 12.80 -2.76 7.42
N ALA A 631 13.62 -2.67 6.37
CA ALA A 631 14.14 -3.84 5.66
C ALA A 631 15.36 -4.49 6.32
N ARG A 632 16.13 -3.72 7.09
CA ARG A 632 17.42 -4.17 7.66
C ARG A 632 17.29 -5.28 8.70
N PRO A 633 16.33 -5.23 9.66
CA PRO A 633 16.26 -6.23 10.74
C PRO A 633 16.14 -7.66 10.24
N ALA A 634 15.33 -7.91 9.21
CA ALA A 634 15.15 -9.23 8.64
C ALA A 634 16.46 -9.78 8.03
N ILE A 635 17.23 -8.93 7.35
CA ILE A 635 18.53 -9.34 6.78
C ILE A 635 19.57 -9.55 7.88
N GLU A 636 19.59 -8.68 8.89
CA GLU A 636 20.52 -8.79 10.02
C GLU A 636 20.29 -10.08 10.82
N ALA A 637 19.02 -10.49 11.00
CA ALA A 637 18.69 -11.76 11.63
C ALA A 637 19.21 -12.96 10.84
N LEU A 638 19.21 -12.91 9.50
CA LEU A 638 19.80 -13.96 8.65
C LEU A 638 21.32 -14.00 8.72
N LEU A 639 21.98 -12.82 8.75
CA LEU A 639 23.45 -12.73 8.65
C LEU A 639 24.17 -12.84 10.00
N TYR A 640 23.49 -12.47 11.08
CA TYR A 640 24.04 -12.40 12.44
C TYR A 640 23.05 -13.02 13.44
N PRO A 641 22.71 -14.34 13.28
CA PRO A 641 21.78 -14.99 14.20
C PRO A 641 22.30 -14.86 15.62
N GLU A 642 21.40 -14.53 16.57
CA GLU A 642 21.77 -14.53 17.99
C GLU A 642 22.30 -15.93 18.35
N SER A 643 23.47 -16.01 18.97
CA SER A 643 23.98 -17.28 19.47
C SER A 643 23.01 -17.82 20.50
N GLU A 644 22.48 -19.01 20.31
CA GLU A 644 21.76 -19.76 21.34
C GLU A 644 22.75 -20.04 22.51
N ASP A 645 22.87 -19.08 23.44
CA ASP A 645 23.56 -19.26 24.73
C ASP A 645 22.54 -19.47 25.86
#